data_78caadde7ffd4e1968ca40e5d25fee90
#
_entry.id   78caadde7ffd4e1968ca40e5d25fee90
#
_cell.length_a   1.000
_cell.length_b   1.000
_cell.length_c   1.000
_cell.angle_alpha   90.00
_cell.angle_beta   90.00
_cell.angle_gamma   90.00
#
_symmetry.space_group_name_H-M   'P 1'
#
loop_
_entity.id
_entity.type
_entity.pdbx_description
1 polymer ?
#
loop_
_entity_poly.entity_id
_entity_poly.type
_entity_poly.pdbx_seq_one_letter_code
_entity_poly.pdbx_strand_id
1 'polypeptide(L)'
;MKRKKAKAKSPLIRLVGLEAAAAAASIAGSPAMAAPGDLDPSFGDVGRKSGLHSSNFGEWSVDVQADDAVLLGGGGEYCYFGCYEDYFVGRLLPNGTPDASFSAAALKDTWVLDTALQPDGKVIAVGYKGTRLQVFRLRPDGALDPDFGLGGTVLVSDGSNVVYQGHSVIVDPDGRIVVAGSRNNTLLVARLTTNGALDATFGMGGIYIASALGGFGGYPARIARAPGGGYRITAHGPQAPVTGGSSSSCSVFGLTDTGVLDAGFGVAGIAAAPSTSEKGIGCRSLAMQRDGRILLGGTNNDAVGGGYIGRLLATGAADSSFHPDQAAAKLSQVSALAVGSTGSIFVTGQDRTGFSGALVVRLLADGTLDTLFGRAGVATFDLNARRAAPFIASDMKVTANDALVVAGNAYYSGGVAVVRLLGNVAGTSPGVLGMKQQRVLGTEQGGRAVLSVRRTGGSQGAVAVTYSTRDFPGPGENGSHFAPGLRAINGADYTTSTGRLAWADGEVGDKEIVVPIASDTDVEQPEFFEVVLEAPEGGAGLGAFGADVEIAGASYPAGDLTIRAEPVEVTEGGQVAIYVTRNHYSQGAVSVTVHVAAGGSATPGQDFQGQGKADWQDVVLTFGDGEMFKSFYVPIVRDTAREPTESFKLELVSPTGGAMLGDVTNAAITILDSPPPSDSAVRGSGSRSGGGGSFGWLGAMLLGLGGALRRQLQRTPQRVGKGVWS
;
A
#
# COMPACT_ATOMS: atom_id res chain seq x y z
N MET A 1 53.39 5.56 -86.65
CA MET A 1 53.63 5.92 -85.21
C MET A 1 52.35 6.53 -84.65
N LYS A 2 51.53 5.76 -83.94
CA LYS A 2 50.33 6.25 -83.24
C LYS A 2 50.26 5.54 -81.90
N ARG A 3 50.55 6.25 -80.82
CA ARG A 3 50.40 5.79 -79.44
C ARG A 3 48.91 5.75 -79.03
N LYS A 4 48.41 4.61 -78.66
CA LYS A 4 47.09 4.44 -78.03
C LYS A 4 47.24 4.75 -76.56
N LYS A 5 46.42 5.69 -76.04
CA LYS A 5 46.22 5.96 -74.62
C LYS A 5 45.24 4.92 -74.03
N ALA A 6 45.68 4.20 -73.08
CA ALA A 6 44.82 3.36 -72.27
C ALA A 6 44.06 4.22 -71.21
N LYS A 7 42.76 4.07 -71.11
CA LYS A 7 41.93 4.67 -70.07
C LYS A 7 41.95 3.76 -68.87
N ALA A 8 42.42 4.26 -67.73
CA ALA A 8 42.27 3.66 -66.46
C ALA A 8 40.79 3.71 -65.95
N LYS A 9 40.19 2.58 -65.61
CA LYS A 9 38.91 2.49 -64.94
C LYS A 9 39.17 2.56 -63.44
N SER A 10 38.58 3.55 -62.77
CA SER A 10 38.55 3.65 -61.33
C SER A 10 37.69 2.56 -60.73
N PRO A 11 38.08 1.95 -59.56
CA PRO A 11 37.23 1.03 -58.83
C PRO A 11 36.43 1.81 -57.77
N LEU A 12 35.18 2.09 -58.08
CA LEU A 12 34.23 2.78 -57.19
C LEU A 12 32.99 1.91 -56.94
N ILE A 13 33.19 0.65 -56.60
CA ILE A 13 32.12 -0.24 -56.10
C ILE A 13 32.77 -1.23 -55.14
N ARG A 14 33.06 -0.80 -53.91
CA ARG A 14 33.25 -1.67 -52.74
C ARG A 14 33.34 -0.85 -51.46
N LEU A 15 32.37 0.02 -51.19
CA LEU A 15 32.27 0.67 -49.85
C LEU A 15 30.82 0.87 -49.37
N VAL A 16 29.85 0.14 -49.92
CA VAL A 16 28.44 0.19 -49.46
C VAL A 16 28.04 -1.09 -48.72
N GLY A 17 28.92 -2.08 -48.61
CA GLY A 17 28.63 -3.36 -47.97
C GLY A 17 29.15 -3.53 -46.55
N LEU A 18 29.81 -2.52 -45.93
CA LEU A 18 30.36 -2.63 -44.58
C LEU A 18 29.70 -1.74 -43.54
N GLU A 19 28.86 -0.78 -43.93
CA GLU A 19 28.12 0.05 -42.97
C GLU A 19 26.75 -0.51 -42.59
N ALA A 20 26.21 -1.46 -43.36
CA ALA A 20 24.94 -2.12 -43.01
C ALA A 20 25.09 -3.31 -42.02
N ALA A 21 26.33 -3.78 -41.79
CA ALA A 21 26.61 -4.87 -40.84
C ALA A 21 27.01 -4.36 -39.44
N ALA A 22 27.33 -3.05 -39.29
CA ALA A 22 27.68 -2.47 -38.00
C ALA A 22 26.49 -1.82 -37.28
N ALA A 23 25.36 -1.63 -37.95
CA ALA A 23 24.16 -1.04 -37.36
C ALA A 23 23.16 -2.10 -36.81
N ALA A 24 23.39 -3.38 -37.04
CA ALA A 24 22.55 -4.48 -36.52
C ALA A 24 23.09 -5.19 -35.27
N ALA A 25 24.22 -4.72 -34.70
CA ALA A 25 24.89 -5.35 -33.59
C ALA A 25 24.85 -4.53 -32.28
N SER A 26 24.01 -3.52 -32.15
CA SER A 26 24.03 -2.64 -30.98
C SER A 26 22.66 -2.40 -30.29
N ILE A 27 21.71 -3.35 -30.39
CA ILE A 27 20.55 -3.39 -29.50
C ILE A 27 20.38 -4.81 -28.96
N ALA A 28 21.44 -5.36 -28.41
CA ALA A 28 21.33 -6.32 -27.32
C ALA A 28 21.39 -5.46 -26.06
N GLY A 29 20.24 -4.96 -25.60
CA GLY A 29 20.13 -4.33 -24.31
C GLY A 29 20.71 -5.27 -23.27
N SER A 30 21.66 -4.80 -22.47
CA SER A 30 22.17 -5.54 -21.32
C SER A 30 20.97 -6.04 -20.52
N PRO A 31 20.94 -7.34 -20.12
CA PRO A 31 19.84 -7.85 -19.32
C PRO A 31 19.68 -6.96 -18.09
N ALA A 32 18.50 -6.38 -17.92
CA ALA A 32 18.21 -5.58 -16.73
C ALA A 32 18.33 -6.50 -15.51
N MET A 33 19.30 -6.23 -14.65
CA MET A 33 19.42 -6.95 -13.37
C MET A 33 18.17 -6.66 -12.53
N ALA A 34 17.66 -7.68 -11.81
CA ALA A 34 16.62 -7.44 -10.82
C ALA A 34 17.13 -6.41 -9.79
N ALA A 35 16.42 -5.31 -9.66
CA ALA A 35 16.85 -4.19 -8.85
C ALA A 35 16.31 -4.28 -7.43
N PRO A 36 17.02 -3.73 -6.44
CA PRO A 36 16.46 -3.52 -5.12
C PRO A 36 15.14 -2.74 -5.24
N GLY A 37 14.07 -3.22 -4.57
CA GLY A 37 12.74 -2.65 -4.67
C GLY A 37 11.82 -3.30 -5.71
N ASP A 38 12.32 -4.17 -6.57
CA ASP A 38 11.47 -5.01 -7.40
C ASP A 38 10.71 -6.03 -6.53
N LEU A 39 9.52 -6.43 -6.98
CA LEU A 39 8.79 -7.53 -6.36
C LEU A 39 9.59 -8.82 -6.42
N ASP A 40 9.57 -9.59 -5.32
CA ASP A 40 10.24 -10.88 -5.26
C ASP A 40 9.37 -11.99 -5.90
N PRO A 41 9.66 -12.42 -7.11
CA PRO A 41 8.81 -13.38 -7.82
C PRO A 41 8.82 -14.79 -7.19
N SER A 42 9.69 -15.04 -6.22
CA SER A 42 9.69 -16.31 -5.46
C SER A 42 8.57 -16.39 -4.42
N PHE A 43 7.86 -15.28 -4.20
CA PHE A 43 6.85 -15.17 -3.16
C PHE A 43 5.45 -14.99 -3.74
N GLY A 44 4.55 -15.93 -3.44
CA GLY A 44 3.14 -15.86 -3.86
C GLY A 44 2.96 -15.64 -5.37
N ASP A 45 2.06 -14.74 -5.72
CA ASP A 45 1.79 -14.35 -7.10
C ASP A 45 2.70 -13.16 -7.47
N VAL A 46 3.91 -13.42 -7.95
CA VAL A 46 4.92 -12.39 -8.30
C VAL A 46 5.18 -11.39 -7.16
N GLY A 47 5.60 -11.89 -6.03
CA GLY A 47 5.93 -11.06 -4.86
C GLY A 47 4.71 -10.62 -4.04
N ARG A 48 3.54 -11.19 -4.30
CA ARG A 48 2.28 -10.80 -3.67
C ARG A 48 1.49 -12.02 -3.20
N LYS A 49 0.81 -11.88 -2.07
CA LYS A 49 -0.20 -12.84 -1.61
C LYS A 49 -1.38 -12.07 -1.02
N SER A 50 -2.56 -12.26 -1.55
CA SER A 50 -3.81 -11.65 -1.10
C SER A 50 -4.86 -12.69 -0.72
N GLY A 51 -5.97 -12.26 -0.15
CA GLY A 51 -7.09 -13.15 0.22
C GLY A 51 -6.77 -14.07 1.40
N LEU A 52 -5.83 -13.69 2.25
CA LEU A 52 -5.42 -14.49 3.41
C LEU A 52 -6.46 -14.51 4.52
N HIS A 53 -7.26 -13.46 4.60
CA HIS A 53 -8.32 -13.30 5.59
C HIS A 53 -9.38 -12.32 5.09
N SER A 54 -10.64 -12.47 5.49
CA SER A 54 -11.77 -11.71 4.92
C SER A 54 -12.01 -10.32 5.52
N SER A 55 -11.30 -9.92 6.58
CA SER A 55 -11.54 -8.62 7.19
C SER A 55 -10.94 -7.48 6.34
N ASN A 56 -11.79 -6.50 6.00
CA ASN A 56 -11.40 -5.38 5.13
C ASN A 56 -10.76 -4.20 5.87
N PHE A 57 -10.82 -4.21 7.20
CA PHE A 57 -10.29 -3.12 8.04
C PHE A 57 -9.60 -3.75 9.25
N GLY A 58 -8.33 -3.43 9.45
CA GLY A 58 -7.60 -3.89 10.63
C GLY A 58 -6.17 -3.40 10.64
N GLU A 59 -5.56 -3.45 11.81
CA GLU A 59 -4.11 -3.30 11.96
C GLU A 59 -3.49 -4.70 11.87
N TRP A 60 -2.46 -4.83 11.06
CA TRP A 60 -1.75 -6.08 10.82
C TRP A 60 -0.30 -5.93 11.25
N SER A 61 0.18 -6.88 12.00
CA SER A 61 1.60 -7.06 12.27
C SER A 61 2.18 -8.13 11.36
N VAL A 62 3.45 -8.00 11.04
CA VAL A 62 4.21 -9.00 10.28
C VAL A 62 5.52 -9.29 10.99
N ASP A 63 5.90 -10.56 11.08
CA ASP A 63 7.23 -10.99 11.47
C ASP A 63 7.78 -12.00 10.46
N VAL A 64 9.10 -12.14 10.43
CA VAL A 64 9.77 -13.07 9.52
C VAL A 64 10.66 -14.01 10.32
N GLN A 65 10.43 -15.31 10.16
CA GLN A 65 11.23 -16.36 10.80
C GLN A 65 12.60 -16.50 10.14
N ALA A 66 13.52 -17.18 10.82
CA ALA A 66 14.88 -17.39 10.32
C ALA A 66 14.95 -18.20 9.01
N ASP A 67 13.90 -18.96 8.71
CA ASP A 67 13.72 -19.74 7.47
C ASP A 67 12.94 -18.96 6.39
N ASP A 68 12.75 -17.64 6.56
CA ASP A 68 11.96 -16.74 5.70
C ASP A 68 10.44 -17.04 5.68
N ALA A 69 9.91 -17.88 6.57
CA ALA A 69 8.48 -18.00 6.77
C ALA A 69 7.92 -16.70 7.36
N VAL A 70 6.74 -16.28 6.90
CA VAL A 70 6.11 -15.00 7.28
C VAL A 70 4.99 -15.28 8.27
N LEU A 71 5.09 -14.69 9.46
CA LEU A 71 4.04 -14.69 10.45
C LEU A 71 3.20 -13.42 10.30
N LEU A 72 1.90 -13.57 10.35
CA LEU A 72 0.92 -12.48 10.31
C LEU A 72 0.07 -12.53 11.55
N GLY A 73 -0.13 -11.39 12.19
CA GLY A 73 -1.08 -11.23 13.29
C GLY A 73 -1.94 -9.99 13.07
N GLY A 74 -3.20 -10.08 13.44
CA GLY A 74 -4.05 -8.91 13.30
C GLY A 74 -5.53 -9.25 13.34
N GLY A 75 -6.36 -8.25 13.13
CA GLY A 75 -7.81 -8.39 13.09
C GLY A 75 -8.49 -7.09 12.75
N GLY A 76 -9.74 -7.17 12.42
CA GLY A 76 -10.55 -6.03 12.08
C GLY A 76 -12.03 -6.29 12.28
N GLU A 77 -12.78 -5.20 12.27
CA GLU A 77 -14.23 -5.22 12.34
C GLU A 77 -14.82 -5.17 10.92
N TYR A 78 -15.72 -6.10 10.62
CA TYR A 78 -16.47 -6.13 9.37
C TYR A 78 -17.92 -5.77 9.65
N CYS A 79 -18.37 -4.59 9.15
CA CYS A 79 -19.71 -4.08 9.37
C CYS A 79 -20.46 -3.92 8.04
N TYR A 80 -21.15 -4.96 7.53
CA TYR A 80 -22.00 -4.84 6.34
C TYR A 80 -23.50 -5.05 6.64
N PHE A 81 -23.85 -6.02 7.51
CA PHE A 81 -25.20 -6.28 8.03
C PHE A 81 -25.19 -6.61 9.55
N GLY A 82 -24.18 -6.17 10.25
CA GLY A 82 -23.85 -6.44 11.65
C GLY A 82 -22.35 -6.36 11.76
N CYS A 83 -21.82 -5.89 12.90
CA CYS A 83 -20.39 -5.88 13.13
C CYS A 83 -19.94 -7.25 13.59
N TYR A 84 -19.09 -7.89 12.81
CA TYR A 84 -18.38 -9.12 13.15
C TYR A 84 -16.93 -8.79 13.36
N GLU A 85 -16.42 -9.17 14.52
CA GLU A 85 -15.00 -9.08 14.84
C GLU A 85 -14.32 -10.36 14.32
N ASP A 86 -13.29 -10.23 13.50
CA ASP A 86 -12.58 -11.37 12.93
C ASP A 86 -11.07 -11.17 13.09
N TYR A 87 -10.43 -12.09 13.78
CA TYR A 87 -9.02 -12.03 14.17
C TYR A 87 -8.26 -13.24 13.65
N PHE A 88 -7.03 -13.00 13.28
CA PHE A 88 -6.22 -13.97 12.60
C PHE A 88 -4.77 -13.93 13.10
N VAL A 89 -4.21 -15.10 13.36
CA VAL A 89 -2.77 -15.31 13.39
C VAL A 89 -2.49 -16.49 12.46
N GLY A 90 -1.66 -16.24 11.46
CA GLY A 90 -1.36 -17.23 10.43
C GLY A 90 0.07 -17.18 9.98
N ARG A 91 0.52 -18.25 9.33
CA ARG A 91 1.87 -18.34 8.79
C ARG A 91 1.86 -18.63 7.29
N LEU A 92 2.74 -17.98 6.56
CA LEU A 92 3.04 -18.30 5.19
C LEU A 92 4.41 -18.99 5.13
N LEU A 93 4.53 -19.97 4.27
CA LEU A 93 5.81 -20.57 3.93
C LEU A 93 6.71 -19.56 3.19
N PRO A 94 8.02 -19.79 3.06
CA PRO A 94 8.94 -18.87 2.37
C PRO A 94 8.54 -18.50 0.94
N ASN A 95 7.77 -19.35 0.27
CA ASN A 95 7.22 -19.10 -1.06
C ASN A 95 5.87 -18.34 -1.07
N GLY A 96 5.40 -17.89 0.09
CA GLY A 96 4.15 -17.14 0.22
C GLY A 96 2.87 -17.99 0.25
N THR A 97 2.95 -19.33 0.19
CA THR A 97 1.77 -20.18 0.35
C THR A 97 1.36 -20.27 1.83
N PRO A 98 0.04 -20.31 2.15
CA PRO A 98 -0.40 -20.56 3.52
C PRO A 98 0.15 -21.87 4.07
N ASP A 99 0.65 -21.82 5.29
CA ASP A 99 1.15 -23.01 5.97
C ASP A 99 0.01 -23.76 6.69
N ALA A 100 -0.45 -24.85 6.09
CA ALA A 100 -1.53 -25.65 6.64
C ALA A 100 -1.15 -26.38 7.95
N SER A 101 0.13 -26.45 8.29
CA SER A 101 0.61 -27.05 9.55
C SER A 101 0.51 -26.09 10.75
N PHE A 102 0.26 -24.80 10.49
CA PHE A 102 0.12 -23.77 11.51
C PHE A 102 -1.35 -23.41 11.73
N SER A 103 -1.87 -23.54 12.95
CA SER A 103 -3.25 -23.21 13.27
C SER A 103 -3.37 -22.53 14.63
N ALA A 104 -3.67 -21.25 14.63
CA ALA A 104 -3.93 -20.43 15.83
C ALA A 104 -5.41 -20.29 16.15
N ALA A 105 -6.22 -21.31 15.90
CA ALA A 105 -7.67 -21.31 16.10
C ALA A 105 -8.11 -20.93 17.55
N ALA A 106 -7.23 -21.10 18.54
CA ALA A 106 -7.49 -20.73 19.93
C ALA A 106 -7.57 -19.21 20.17
N LEU A 107 -7.07 -18.38 19.25
CA LEU A 107 -7.11 -16.92 19.34
C LEU A 107 -8.36 -16.32 18.69
N LYS A 108 -9.28 -17.13 18.21
CA LYS A 108 -10.59 -16.68 17.74
C LYS A 108 -11.29 -15.85 18.85
N ASP A 109 -11.85 -14.73 18.49
CA ASP A 109 -12.49 -13.75 19.38
C ASP A 109 -11.52 -12.93 20.27
N THR A 110 -10.24 -12.80 19.87
CA THR A 110 -9.26 -11.98 20.57
C THR A 110 -8.62 -10.97 19.63
N TRP A 111 -8.65 -9.69 19.99
CA TRP A 111 -7.97 -8.63 19.26
C TRP A 111 -6.45 -8.82 19.37
N VAL A 112 -5.83 -9.40 18.34
CA VAL A 112 -4.37 -9.45 18.23
C VAL A 112 -3.91 -8.19 17.50
N LEU A 113 -3.00 -7.43 18.12
CA LEU A 113 -2.49 -6.16 17.58
C LEU A 113 -1.01 -6.23 17.20
N ASP A 114 -0.26 -7.14 17.85
CA ASP A 114 1.15 -7.33 17.52
C ASP A 114 1.61 -8.74 17.86
N THR A 115 2.64 -9.20 17.14
CA THR A 115 3.28 -10.50 17.36
C THR A 115 4.79 -10.33 17.50
N ALA A 116 5.43 -11.27 18.18
CA ALA A 116 6.90 -11.35 18.25
C ALA A 116 7.35 -12.81 18.23
N LEU A 117 8.42 -13.08 17.52
CA LEU A 117 9.01 -14.40 17.43
C LEU A 117 10.01 -14.66 18.57
N GLN A 118 9.96 -15.86 19.15
CA GLN A 118 10.98 -16.35 20.05
C GLN A 118 12.04 -17.16 19.28
N PRO A 119 13.29 -17.23 19.78
CA PRO A 119 14.37 -17.97 19.09
C PRO A 119 14.07 -19.48 18.91
N ASP A 120 13.20 -20.07 19.73
CA ASP A 120 12.76 -21.46 19.66
C ASP A 120 11.58 -21.69 18.68
N GLY A 121 11.21 -20.67 17.90
CA GLY A 121 10.12 -20.71 16.92
C GLY A 121 8.73 -20.56 17.50
N LYS A 122 8.60 -20.34 18.82
CA LYS A 122 7.32 -19.98 19.45
C LYS A 122 6.95 -18.55 19.10
N VAL A 123 5.65 -18.25 19.15
CA VAL A 123 5.09 -16.96 18.82
C VAL A 123 4.46 -16.36 20.07
N ILE A 124 4.81 -15.13 20.39
CA ILE A 124 4.10 -14.30 21.35
C ILE A 124 3.11 -13.45 20.57
N ALA A 125 1.85 -13.45 20.96
CA ALA A 125 0.82 -12.56 20.45
C ALA A 125 0.28 -11.68 21.56
N VAL A 126 0.08 -10.40 21.31
CA VAL A 126 -0.47 -9.45 22.26
C VAL A 126 -1.70 -8.76 21.72
N GLY A 127 -2.63 -8.49 22.61
CA GLY A 127 -3.85 -7.79 22.24
C GLY A 127 -4.79 -7.63 23.44
N TYR A 128 -6.10 -7.68 23.19
CA TYR A 128 -7.08 -7.58 24.27
C TYR A 128 -8.36 -8.36 23.93
N LYS A 129 -9.07 -8.77 24.97
CA LYS A 129 -10.42 -9.32 24.89
C LYS A 129 -11.34 -8.55 25.83
N GLY A 130 -12.32 -7.87 25.27
CA GLY A 130 -13.12 -6.89 26.01
C GLY A 130 -12.24 -5.76 26.56
N THR A 131 -12.11 -5.64 27.87
CA THR A 131 -11.32 -4.60 28.55
C THR A 131 -9.97 -5.08 29.08
N ARG A 132 -9.51 -6.28 28.70
CA ARG A 132 -8.36 -6.93 29.34
C ARG A 132 -7.24 -7.19 28.35
N LEU A 133 -6.05 -6.68 28.67
CA LEU A 133 -4.81 -6.99 27.95
C LEU A 133 -4.46 -8.47 28.16
N GLN A 134 -4.26 -9.16 27.05
CA GLN A 134 -3.88 -10.56 27.02
C GLN A 134 -2.58 -10.76 26.24
N VAL A 135 -1.75 -11.66 26.75
CA VAL A 135 -0.54 -12.13 26.07
C VAL A 135 -0.67 -13.64 25.91
N PHE A 136 -0.46 -14.10 24.70
CA PHE A 136 -0.54 -15.50 24.33
C PHE A 136 0.82 -16.00 23.90
N ARG A 137 1.13 -17.25 24.18
CA ARG A 137 2.23 -17.94 23.55
C ARG A 137 1.72 -19.12 22.75
N LEU A 138 2.10 -19.15 21.46
CA LEU A 138 1.81 -20.26 20.57
C LEU A 138 3.07 -21.07 20.34
N ARG A 139 2.89 -22.38 20.23
CA ARG A 139 3.92 -23.30 19.77
C ARG A 139 4.17 -23.13 18.27
N PRO A 140 5.25 -23.72 17.70
CA PRO A 140 5.53 -23.62 16.26
C PRO A 140 4.42 -24.16 15.34
N ASP A 141 3.50 -24.98 15.87
CA ASP A 141 2.30 -25.47 15.14
C ASP A 141 1.08 -24.53 15.28
N GLY A 142 1.20 -23.41 15.98
CA GLY A 142 0.13 -22.43 16.21
C GLY A 142 -0.78 -22.76 17.39
N ALA A 143 -0.67 -23.92 18.04
CA ALA A 143 -1.45 -24.22 19.22
C ALA A 143 -0.95 -23.43 20.44
N LEU A 144 -1.83 -23.13 21.41
CA LEU A 144 -1.43 -22.53 22.67
C LEU A 144 -0.38 -23.38 23.39
N ASP A 145 0.66 -22.73 23.94
CA ASP A 145 1.71 -23.37 24.72
C ASP A 145 1.29 -23.49 26.18
N PRO A 146 0.95 -24.70 26.69
CA PRO A 146 0.44 -24.87 28.02
C PRO A 146 1.44 -24.48 29.11
N ASP A 147 2.73 -24.39 28.83
CA ASP A 147 3.79 -24.01 29.76
C ASP A 147 3.93 -22.49 29.94
N PHE A 148 3.01 -21.69 29.36
CA PHE A 148 3.00 -20.25 29.46
C PHE A 148 1.75 -19.75 30.18
N GLY A 149 1.94 -19.07 31.31
CA GLY A 149 0.85 -18.50 32.09
C GLY A 149 -0.19 -19.56 32.51
N LEU A 150 -1.45 -19.30 32.23
CA LEU A 150 -2.54 -20.23 32.44
C LEU A 150 -2.96 -20.83 31.09
N GLY A 151 -2.41 -22.02 30.75
CA GLY A 151 -2.75 -22.74 29.53
C GLY A 151 -2.45 -21.96 28.24
N GLY A 152 -1.33 -21.26 28.18
CA GLY A 152 -0.87 -20.49 27.05
C GLY A 152 -1.27 -19.02 27.06
N THR A 153 -1.89 -18.53 28.13
CA THR A 153 -2.44 -17.16 28.20
C THR A 153 -2.04 -16.48 29.51
N VAL A 154 -1.72 -15.19 29.42
CA VAL A 154 -1.48 -14.31 30.57
C VAL A 154 -2.40 -13.10 30.48
N LEU A 155 -3.07 -12.79 31.58
CA LEU A 155 -3.80 -11.53 31.77
C LEU A 155 -2.90 -10.54 32.50
N VAL A 156 -2.60 -9.41 31.83
CA VAL A 156 -1.84 -8.33 32.46
C VAL A 156 -2.81 -7.39 33.14
N SER A 157 -2.69 -7.26 34.46
CA SER A 157 -3.52 -6.38 35.27
C SER A 157 -2.80 -6.04 36.59
N ASP A 158 -3.02 -4.84 37.09
CA ASP A 158 -2.60 -4.41 38.43
C ASP A 158 -3.68 -4.69 39.51
N GLY A 159 -4.71 -5.46 39.17
CA GLY A 159 -5.84 -5.77 40.03
C GLY A 159 -6.95 -4.71 39.99
N SER A 160 -6.79 -3.61 39.27
CA SER A 160 -7.83 -2.59 39.12
C SER A 160 -8.85 -2.97 38.04
N ASN A 161 -10.08 -2.46 38.16
CA ASN A 161 -11.15 -2.72 37.17
C ASN A 161 -11.23 -1.62 36.11
N VAL A 162 -10.14 -1.44 35.34
CA VAL A 162 -10.03 -0.46 34.28
C VAL A 162 -9.69 -1.14 32.93
N VAL A 163 -9.79 -0.39 31.86
CA VAL A 163 -9.50 -0.88 30.51
C VAL A 163 -7.99 -1.02 30.31
N TYR A 164 -7.57 -2.20 29.83
CA TYR A 164 -6.20 -2.50 29.44
C TYR A 164 -6.17 -2.95 27.99
N GLN A 165 -5.25 -2.39 27.20
CA GLN A 165 -5.04 -2.76 25.79
C GLN A 165 -3.54 -2.96 25.55
N GLY A 166 -3.15 -4.07 24.91
CA GLY A 166 -1.78 -4.31 24.46
C GLY A 166 -1.63 -3.90 23.01
N HIS A 167 -0.61 -3.12 22.70
CA HIS A 167 -0.41 -2.54 21.35
C HIS A 167 0.84 -3.05 20.65
N SER A 168 1.90 -3.37 21.40
CA SER A 168 3.17 -3.82 20.83
C SER A 168 3.89 -4.74 21.77
N VAL A 169 4.63 -5.71 21.23
CA VAL A 169 5.37 -6.70 22.00
C VAL A 169 6.74 -6.94 21.41
N ILE A 170 7.72 -7.11 22.29
CA ILE A 170 9.08 -7.56 21.93
C ILE A 170 9.49 -8.71 22.84
N VAL A 171 10.44 -9.52 22.35
CA VAL A 171 11.12 -10.54 23.14
C VAL A 171 12.57 -10.09 23.36
N ASP A 172 12.98 -10.01 24.61
CA ASP A 172 14.35 -9.69 25.01
C ASP A 172 15.30 -10.85 24.65
N PRO A 173 16.60 -10.58 24.49
CA PRO A 173 17.60 -11.63 24.20
C PRO A 173 17.65 -12.78 25.21
N ASP A 174 17.22 -12.52 26.46
CA ASP A 174 17.11 -13.53 27.52
C ASP A 174 15.74 -14.24 27.56
N GLY A 175 14.88 -13.98 26.57
CA GLY A 175 13.56 -14.60 26.41
C GLY A 175 12.44 -13.96 27.24
N ARG A 176 12.70 -12.89 28.01
CA ARG A 176 11.65 -12.13 28.68
C ARG A 176 10.80 -11.39 27.65
N ILE A 177 9.53 -11.20 27.96
CA ILE A 177 8.55 -10.61 27.06
C ILE A 177 8.17 -9.23 27.58
N VAL A 178 8.29 -8.21 26.75
CA VAL A 178 7.94 -6.83 27.11
C VAL A 178 6.80 -6.34 26.23
N VAL A 179 5.74 -5.89 26.88
CA VAL A 179 4.50 -5.43 26.24
C VAL A 179 4.33 -3.94 26.52
N ALA A 180 4.12 -3.17 25.46
CA ALA A 180 3.66 -1.78 25.57
C ALA A 180 2.18 -1.70 25.22
N GLY A 181 1.45 -0.89 25.98
CA GLY A 181 0.02 -0.74 25.80
C GLY A 181 -0.54 0.45 26.57
N SER A 182 -1.83 0.41 26.84
CA SER A 182 -2.52 1.43 27.61
C SER A 182 -3.32 0.85 28.77
N ARG A 183 -3.38 1.61 29.85
CA ARG A 183 -4.26 1.41 31.00
C ARG A 183 -5.11 2.67 31.16
N ASN A 184 -6.39 2.56 30.83
CA ASN A 184 -7.31 3.69 30.89
C ASN A 184 -6.75 4.94 30.19
N ASN A 185 -6.28 4.78 28.92
CA ASN A 185 -5.61 5.78 28.11
C ASN A 185 -4.27 6.32 28.66
N THR A 186 -3.65 5.64 29.63
CA THR A 186 -2.31 5.98 30.13
C THR A 186 -1.32 4.93 29.65
N LEU A 187 -0.13 5.34 29.22
CA LEU A 187 0.92 4.41 28.80
C LEU A 187 1.22 3.39 29.91
N LEU A 188 1.18 2.12 29.53
CA LEU A 188 1.57 0.99 30.35
C LEU A 188 2.68 0.21 29.64
N VAL A 189 3.69 -0.21 30.39
CA VAL A 189 4.68 -1.20 29.92
C VAL A 189 4.73 -2.31 30.97
N ALA A 190 4.53 -3.56 30.52
CA ALA A 190 4.63 -4.74 31.38
C ALA A 190 5.76 -5.64 30.90
N ARG A 191 6.52 -6.22 31.84
CA ARG A 191 7.49 -7.26 31.53
C ARG A 191 7.11 -8.58 32.16
N LEU A 192 7.13 -9.64 31.35
CA LEU A 192 6.88 -11.00 31.77
C LEU A 192 8.19 -11.80 31.73
N THR A 193 8.30 -12.74 32.62
CA THR A 193 9.31 -13.78 32.58
C THR A 193 9.08 -14.72 31.38
N THR A 194 10.01 -15.59 31.09
CA THR A 194 9.93 -16.58 30.00
C THR A 194 8.74 -17.54 30.11
N ASN A 195 8.20 -17.76 31.32
CA ASN A 195 7.02 -18.60 31.56
C ASN A 195 5.71 -17.81 31.70
N GLY A 196 5.73 -16.49 31.50
CA GLY A 196 4.54 -15.64 31.48
C GLY A 196 4.16 -15.01 32.83
N ALA A 197 4.91 -15.22 33.92
CA ALA A 197 4.67 -14.49 35.14
C ALA A 197 5.12 -13.01 35.01
N LEU A 198 4.49 -12.09 35.72
CA LEU A 198 5.00 -10.71 35.82
C LEU A 198 6.40 -10.75 36.44
N ASP A 199 7.35 -10.04 35.80
CA ASP A 199 8.73 -9.93 36.31
C ASP A 199 8.82 -8.85 37.38
N ALA A 200 8.83 -9.28 38.65
CA ALA A 200 8.85 -8.37 39.80
C ALA A 200 10.09 -7.43 39.83
N THR A 201 11.12 -7.70 39.05
CA THR A 201 12.31 -6.83 38.92
C THR A 201 12.10 -5.64 38.01
N PHE A 202 10.93 -5.53 37.39
CA PHE A 202 10.59 -4.45 36.44
C PHE A 202 9.49 -3.55 36.97
N GLY A 203 9.74 -2.25 37.04
CA GLY A 203 8.79 -1.26 37.51
C GLY A 203 8.24 -1.55 38.91
N MET A 204 6.93 -1.49 39.07
CA MET A 204 6.24 -1.87 40.27
C MET A 204 5.55 -3.23 40.05
N GLY A 205 6.19 -4.31 40.51
CA GLY A 205 5.63 -5.67 40.41
C GLY A 205 5.45 -6.17 38.98
N GLY A 206 6.34 -5.79 38.08
CA GLY A 206 6.33 -6.18 36.66
C GLY A 206 5.72 -5.15 35.73
N ILE A 207 5.25 -4.00 36.24
CA ILE A 207 4.49 -3.01 35.45
C ILE A 207 5.03 -1.60 35.70
N TYR A 208 5.19 -0.83 34.62
CA TYR A 208 5.40 0.61 34.61
C TYR A 208 4.13 1.30 34.10
N ILE A 209 3.67 2.36 34.76
CA ILE A 209 2.53 3.18 34.35
C ILE A 209 2.96 4.65 34.40
N ALA A 210 2.74 5.39 33.31
CA ALA A 210 3.08 6.82 33.20
C ALA A 210 2.02 7.72 33.88
N SER A 211 1.63 7.44 35.12
CA SER A 211 0.51 8.08 35.81
C SER A 211 0.69 9.59 36.10
N ALA A 212 1.94 10.07 36.12
CA ALA A 212 2.25 11.47 36.46
C ALA A 212 2.12 12.47 35.29
N LEU A 213 1.82 12.05 34.07
CA LEU A 213 2.01 12.84 32.87
C LEU A 213 0.73 13.27 32.16
N GLY A 214 -0.45 13.05 32.74
CA GLY A 214 -1.74 13.40 32.14
C GLY A 214 -2.13 12.44 31.00
N GLY A 215 -3.42 12.25 30.74
CA GLY A 215 -3.94 11.24 29.82
C GLY A 215 -3.32 11.27 28.42
N PHE A 216 -2.71 10.17 28.04
CA PHE A 216 -2.21 9.94 26.69
C PHE A 216 -3.35 9.37 25.85
N GLY A 217 -3.73 10.03 24.76
CA GLY A 217 -4.79 9.57 23.85
C GLY A 217 -4.47 8.20 23.25
N GLY A 218 -5.48 7.36 23.12
CA GLY A 218 -5.44 5.94 22.82
C GLY A 218 -4.94 5.52 21.42
N TYR A 219 -3.77 5.98 20.99
CA TYR A 219 -3.09 5.46 19.78
C TYR A 219 -2.01 4.46 20.16
N PRO A 220 -1.71 3.46 19.28
CA PRO A 220 -0.86 2.34 19.64
C PRO A 220 0.54 2.80 20.05
N ALA A 221 0.94 2.45 21.27
CA ALA A 221 2.32 2.52 21.70
C ALA A 221 3.14 1.52 20.87
N ARG A 222 4.33 1.93 20.43
CA ARG A 222 5.32 1.02 19.81
C ARG A 222 6.52 0.93 20.74
N ILE A 223 7.07 -0.26 20.89
CA ILE A 223 8.22 -0.50 21.75
C ILE A 223 9.39 -1.09 20.96
N ALA A 224 10.60 -0.67 21.32
CA ALA A 224 11.81 -1.28 20.84
C ALA A 224 12.86 -1.33 21.96
N ARG A 225 13.73 -2.36 21.90
CA ARG A 225 14.87 -2.46 22.81
C ARG A 225 16.01 -1.55 22.32
N ALA A 226 16.59 -0.79 23.22
CA ALA A 226 17.77 0.02 22.90
C ALA A 226 19.03 -0.86 22.86
N PRO A 227 19.98 -0.63 21.94
CA PRO A 227 21.22 -1.41 21.84
C PRO A 227 22.07 -1.40 23.11
N GLY A 228 22.03 -0.31 23.87
CA GLY A 228 22.71 -0.16 25.18
C GLY A 228 21.93 -0.70 26.39
N GLY A 229 20.81 -1.34 26.16
CA GLY A 229 19.86 -1.79 27.21
C GLY A 229 18.70 -0.81 27.42
N GLY A 230 17.70 -1.27 28.15
CA GLY A 230 16.44 -0.55 28.34
C GLY A 230 15.56 -0.47 27.08
N TYR A 231 14.53 0.36 27.13
CA TYR A 231 13.47 0.39 26.12
C TYR A 231 13.17 1.81 25.67
N ARG A 232 12.71 1.93 24.43
CA ARG A 232 12.18 3.18 23.84
C ARG A 232 10.74 2.91 23.40
N ILE A 233 9.83 3.75 23.87
CA ILE A 233 8.39 3.53 23.67
C ILE A 233 7.75 4.83 23.17
N THR A 234 7.01 4.76 22.05
CA THR A 234 6.20 5.89 21.59
C THR A 234 4.91 5.97 22.37
N ALA A 235 4.47 7.17 22.72
CA ALA A 235 3.15 7.44 23.25
C ALA A 235 2.65 8.81 22.78
N HIS A 236 1.32 8.96 22.75
CA HIS A 236 0.67 10.21 22.41
C HIS A 236 0.19 10.91 23.67
N GLY A 237 0.44 12.18 23.80
CA GLY A 237 0.01 12.93 24.96
C GLY A 237 0.33 14.41 24.89
N PRO A 238 -0.03 15.19 25.92
CA PRO A 238 0.38 16.56 26.02
C PRO A 238 1.92 16.60 26.06
N GLN A 239 2.50 17.43 25.22
CA GLN A 239 3.95 17.59 25.12
C GLN A 239 4.48 18.10 26.48
N ALA A 240 5.16 17.25 27.23
CA ALA A 240 5.88 17.67 28.44
C ALA A 240 7.23 18.30 28.05
N PRO A 241 7.71 19.29 28.69
CA PRO A 241 7.19 20.50 29.30
C PRO A 241 7.30 21.72 28.38
N VAL A 242 6.85 21.65 27.14
CA VAL A 242 6.83 22.81 26.21
C VAL A 242 5.46 23.47 26.33
N THR A 243 5.43 24.66 26.91
CA THR A 243 4.24 25.48 27.04
C THR A 243 3.66 25.82 25.65
N GLY A 244 2.47 25.26 25.32
CA GLY A 244 1.70 25.61 24.14
C GLY A 244 1.42 24.51 23.12
N GLY A 245 1.83 23.24 23.33
CA GLY A 245 1.60 22.15 22.39
C GLY A 245 0.16 21.61 22.44
N SER A 246 -0.36 21.20 21.27
CA SER A 246 -1.68 20.55 21.17
C SER A 246 -1.65 19.16 21.82
N SER A 247 -2.83 18.69 22.24
CA SER A 247 -3.04 17.45 23.00
C SER A 247 -2.73 16.14 22.25
N SER A 248 -2.05 16.17 21.10
CA SER A 248 -1.83 15.01 20.22
C SER A 248 -0.40 14.92 19.67
N SER A 249 0.60 15.28 20.46
CA SER A 249 2.00 15.15 20.03
C SER A 249 2.61 13.81 20.44
N CYS A 250 3.45 13.24 19.57
CA CYS A 250 4.22 12.04 19.84
C CYS A 250 5.38 12.33 20.78
N SER A 251 5.54 11.52 21.81
CA SER A 251 6.68 11.49 22.71
C SER A 251 7.30 10.10 22.75
N VAL A 252 8.61 10.03 22.99
CA VAL A 252 9.34 8.79 23.23
C VAL A 252 9.74 8.71 24.68
N PHE A 253 9.34 7.64 25.35
CA PHE A 253 9.73 7.31 26.70
C PHE A 253 10.98 6.43 26.68
N GLY A 254 11.98 6.78 27.44
CA GLY A 254 13.14 5.93 27.75
C GLY A 254 12.92 5.23 29.09
N LEU A 255 12.92 3.90 29.09
CA LEU A 255 12.97 3.10 30.31
C LEU A 255 14.27 2.35 30.41
N THR A 256 14.79 2.21 31.62
CA THR A 256 15.91 1.32 31.91
C THR A 256 15.49 -0.15 31.86
N ASP A 257 16.44 -1.08 31.92
CA ASP A 257 16.16 -2.52 32.03
C ASP A 257 15.33 -2.89 33.28
N THR A 258 15.29 -2.04 34.29
CA THR A 258 14.48 -2.24 35.49
C THR A 258 13.10 -1.57 35.43
N GLY A 259 12.70 -1.01 34.26
CA GLY A 259 11.39 -0.38 34.06
C GLY A 259 11.22 0.97 34.77
N VAL A 260 12.30 1.68 35.05
CA VAL A 260 12.29 3.05 35.58
C VAL A 260 12.59 4.02 34.46
N LEU A 261 12.06 5.25 34.51
CA LEU A 261 12.43 6.29 33.54
C LEU A 261 13.95 6.48 33.50
N ASP A 262 14.51 6.44 32.27
CA ASP A 262 15.93 6.64 32.02
C ASP A 262 16.24 8.14 32.08
N ALA A 263 16.70 8.64 33.21
CA ALA A 263 17.00 10.05 33.42
C ALA A 263 18.07 10.63 32.46
N GLY A 264 18.87 9.76 31.83
CA GLY A 264 19.84 10.14 30.79
C GLY A 264 19.24 10.32 29.40
N PHE A 265 17.94 10.00 29.23
CA PHE A 265 17.23 10.11 27.95
C PHE A 265 16.32 11.34 27.93
N GLY A 266 16.46 12.21 26.94
CA GLY A 266 15.62 13.38 26.76
C GLY A 266 15.63 14.31 27.99
N VAL A 267 14.45 14.75 28.40
CA VAL A 267 14.23 15.50 29.63
C VAL A 267 13.52 14.57 30.62
N ALA A 268 14.21 14.17 31.67
CA ALA A 268 13.71 13.29 32.72
C ALA A 268 13.09 11.98 32.17
N GLY A 269 13.72 11.38 31.18
CA GLY A 269 13.30 10.11 30.59
C GLY A 269 12.34 10.24 29.38
N ILE A 270 12.06 11.44 28.90
CA ILE A 270 11.10 11.70 27.83
C ILE A 270 11.71 12.60 26.76
N ALA A 271 11.54 12.24 25.50
CA ALA A 271 11.91 13.04 24.36
C ALA A 271 10.69 13.34 23.49
N ALA A 272 10.57 14.58 23.01
CA ALA A 272 9.57 14.94 22.03
C ALA A 272 10.01 14.51 20.61
N ALA A 273 9.09 14.07 19.77
CA ALA A 273 9.38 13.85 18.35
C ALA A 273 9.79 15.20 17.71
N PRO A 274 10.90 15.24 16.93
CA PRO A 274 11.33 16.47 16.27
C PRO A 274 10.30 16.95 15.26
N SER A 275 9.74 18.14 15.47
CA SER A 275 8.72 18.73 14.59
C SER A 275 8.71 20.23 14.66
N THR A 276 8.41 20.83 13.52
CA THR A 276 8.03 22.25 13.39
C THR A 276 6.51 22.44 13.34
N SER A 277 5.72 21.35 13.39
CA SER A 277 4.27 21.38 13.30
C SER A 277 3.64 21.94 14.57
N GLU A 278 2.82 22.97 14.45
CA GLU A 278 2.04 23.56 15.56
C GLU A 278 0.88 22.64 16.01
N LYS A 279 0.41 21.75 15.13
CA LYS A 279 -0.71 20.82 15.40
C LYS A 279 -0.27 19.45 15.90
N GLY A 280 1.05 19.26 16.08
CA GLY A 280 1.62 18.03 16.59
C GLY A 280 1.77 16.92 15.54
N ILE A 281 2.32 15.80 15.98
CA ILE A 281 2.64 14.63 15.16
C ILE A 281 1.96 13.41 15.75
N GLY A 282 1.36 12.57 14.91
CA GLY A 282 0.92 11.24 15.27
C GLY A 282 1.97 10.19 14.92
N CYS A 283 2.68 9.60 15.91
CA CYS A 283 3.57 8.48 15.64
C CYS A 283 2.81 7.16 15.52
N ARG A 284 3.17 6.37 14.52
CA ARG A 284 2.64 5.01 14.28
C ARG A 284 3.72 3.95 14.28
N SER A 285 4.96 4.35 14.06
CA SER A 285 6.10 3.44 13.93
C SER A 285 7.32 3.96 14.67
N LEU A 286 8.10 3.00 15.19
CA LEU A 286 9.36 3.20 15.89
C LEU A 286 10.35 2.16 15.40
N ALA A 287 11.55 2.56 15.03
CA ALA A 287 12.66 1.65 14.72
C ALA A 287 13.96 2.12 15.36
N MET A 288 14.77 1.18 15.83
CA MET A 288 16.07 1.45 16.40
C MET A 288 17.19 1.21 15.39
N GLN A 289 18.11 2.16 15.25
CA GLN A 289 19.36 1.93 14.53
C GLN A 289 20.40 1.29 15.47
N ARG A 290 21.39 0.60 14.90
CA ARG A 290 22.43 -0.11 15.68
C ARG A 290 23.27 0.83 16.56
N ASP A 291 23.38 2.09 16.20
CA ASP A 291 24.07 3.14 16.95
C ASP A 291 23.21 3.80 18.05
N GLY A 292 22.00 3.28 18.26
CA GLY A 292 21.06 3.77 19.27
C GLY A 292 20.20 4.94 18.82
N ARG A 293 20.35 5.45 17.60
CA ARG A 293 19.44 6.45 17.05
C ARG A 293 18.03 5.86 16.87
N ILE A 294 17.03 6.72 16.99
CA ILE A 294 15.61 6.33 17.03
C ILE A 294 14.90 6.96 15.83
N LEU A 295 14.35 6.13 14.97
CA LEU A 295 13.53 6.55 13.85
C LEU A 295 12.07 6.54 14.26
N LEU A 296 11.34 7.58 13.87
CA LEU A 296 9.92 7.79 14.14
C LEU A 296 9.18 8.00 12.83
N GLY A 297 8.04 7.33 12.67
CA GLY A 297 7.17 7.46 11.51
C GLY A 297 5.72 7.66 11.91
N GLY A 298 4.97 8.41 11.07
CA GLY A 298 3.56 8.66 11.35
C GLY A 298 2.93 9.71 10.45
N THR A 299 2.12 10.58 11.01
CA THR A 299 1.42 11.67 10.31
C THR A 299 1.77 13.03 10.88
N ASN A 300 1.89 14.01 10.00
CA ASN A 300 1.91 15.41 10.36
C ASN A 300 0.46 15.93 10.41
N ASN A 301 0.03 16.47 11.54
CA ASN A 301 -1.34 16.92 11.76
C ASN A 301 -1.59 18.37 11.27
N ASP A 302 -0.66 18.99 10.55
CA ASP A 302 -0.84 20.31 9.93
C ASP A 302 -1.95 20.31 8.89
N ALA A 303 -2.43 21.51 8.54
CA ALA A 303 -3.55 21.69 7.62
C ALA A 303 -3.33 21.08 6.22
N VAL A 304 -2.08 20.90 5.80
CA VAL A 304 -1.73 20.27 4.51
C VAL A 304 -1.66 18.74 4.63
N GLY A 305 -1.58 18.19 5.87
CA GLY A 305 -1.37 16.77 6.11
C GLY A 305 -0.06 16.27 5.50
N GLY A 306 0.33 15.04 5.77
CA GLY A 306 1.47 14.39 5.12
C GLY A 306 2.12 13.35 6.03
N GLY A 307 2.97 12.51 5.43
CA GLY A 307 3.79 11.57 6.17
C GLY A 307 4.81 12.30 7.04
N TYR A 308 5.00 11.78 8.22
CA TYR A 308 6.04 12.24 9.14
C TYR A 308 7.15 11.19 9.24
N ILE A 309 8.40 11.65 9.11
CA ILE A 309 9.60 10.85 9.38
C ILE A 309 10.53 11.73 10.19
N GLY A 310 10.99 11.26 11.34
CA GLY A 310 11.91 11.98 12.20
C GLY A 310 12.95 11.06 12.81
N ARG A 311 14.06 11.63 13.29
CA ARG A 311 15.10 10.89 13.98
C ARG A 311 15.54 11.59 15.25
N LEU A 312 15.70 10.82 16.32
CA LEU A 312 16.34 11.23 17.56
C LEU A 312 17.72 10.57 17.66
N LEU A 313 18.64 11.25 18.30
CA LEU A 313 19.88 10.68 18.79
C LEU A 313 19.60 9.68 19.93
N ALA A 314 20.56 8.83 20.27
CA ALA A 314 20.45 7.88 21.39
C ALA A 314 20.12 8.56 22.72
N THR A 315 20.51 9.82 22.89
CA THR A 315 20.22 10.67 24.06
C THR A 315 18.80 11.22 24.09
N GLY A 316 18.01 11.05 23.02
CA GLY A 316 16.68 11.66 22.89
C GLY A 316 16.67 13.07 22.31
N ALA A 317 17.81 13.68 22.02
CA ALA A 317 17.88 14.95 21.32
C ALA A 317 17.49 14.80 19.85
N ALA A 318 16.90 15.82 19.23
CA ALA A 318 16.62 15.83 17.80
C ALA A 318 17.92 15.70 16.98
N ASP A 319 17.91 14.86 15.95
CA ASP A 319 19.04 14.70 15.04
C ASP A 319 18.87 15.65 13.84
N SER A 320 19.52 16.80 13.89
CA SER A 320 19.47 17.82 12.85
C SER A 320 20.21 17.44 11.56
N SER A 321 20.97 16.33 11.56
CA SER A 321 21.66 15.82 10.38
C SER A 321 20.78 14.91 9.50
N PHE A 322 19.53 14.69 9.91
CA PHE A 322 18.60 13.80 9.22
C PHE A 322 17.58 14.60 8.40
N HIS A 323 17.56 14.39 7.07
CA HIS A 323 16.80 15.19 6.11
C HIS A 323 15.83 14.34 5.26
N PRO A 324 14.70 13.87 5.84
CA PRO A 324 13.77 12.98 5.15
C PRO A 324 12.72 13.70 4.29
N ASP A 325 12.82 15.01 4.05
CA ASP A 325 11.76 15.85 3.48
C ASP A 325 11.23 15.35 2.13
N GLN A 326 12.14 14.87 1.26
CA GLN A 326 11.75 14.33 -0.04
C GLN A 326 10.93 13.03 0.06
N ALA A 327 11.22 12.19 1.04
CA ALA A 327 10.48 10.96 1.31
C ALA A 327 9.14 11.26 1.97
N ALA A 328 9.13 12.13 2.99
CA ALA A 328 7.91 12.56 3.67
C ALA A 328 6.91 13.19 2.70
N ALA A 329 7.39 13.96 1.71
CA ALA A 329 6.56 14.58 0.68
C ALA A 329 5.84 13.58 -0.24
N LYS A 330 6.29 12.33 -0.33
CA LYS A 330 5.66 11.28 -1.15
C LYS A 330 4.52 10.55 -0.43
N LEU A 331 4.48 10.66 0.88
CA LEU A 331 3.58 9.91 1.74
C LEU A 331 2.50 10.82 2.33
N SER A 332 1.26 10.36 2.39
CA SER A 332 0.19 10.98 3.19
C SER A 332 0.27 10.53 4.66
N GLN A 333 0.80 9.32 4.89
CA GLN A 333 1.01 8.73 6.20
C GLN A 333 2.15 7.72 6.13
N VAL A 334 2.98 7.65 7.16
CA VAL A 334 3.94 6.56 7.38
C VAL A 334 3.32 5.54 8.32
N SER A 335 3.23 4.28 7.88
CA SER A 335 2.68 3.17 8.67
C SER A 335 3.77 2.40 9.41
N ALA A 336 4.88 2.09 8.74
CA ALA A 336 5.98 1.34 9.34
C ALA A 336 7.36 1.82 8.86
N LEU A 337 8.35 1.58 9.71
CA LEU A 337 9.78 1.81 9.51
C LEU A 337 10.55 0.52 9.79
N ALA A 338 11.56 0.24 9.00
CA ALA A 338 12.50 -0.85 9.25
C ALA A 338 13.93 -0.45 8.91
N VAL A 339 14.90 -1.08 9.56
CA VAL A 339 16.33 -0.83 9.33
C VAL A 339 16.97 -2.10 8.81
N GLY A 340 17.58 -2.02 7.64
CA GLY A 340 18.29 -3.12 7.01
C GLY A 340 19.64 -3.42 7.64
N SER A 341 20.24 -4.53 7.20
CA SER A 341 21.52 -5.03 7.72
C SER A 341 22.68 -4.04 7.53
N THR A 342 22.65 -3.26 6.46
CA THR A 342 23.63 -2.23 6.10
C THR A 342 23.33 -0.86 6.71
N GLY A 343 22.26 -0.71 7.50
CA GLY A 343 21.81 0.57 8.04
C GLY A 343 20.88 1.35 7.09
N SER A 344 20.52 0.79 5.95
CA SER A 344 19.48 1.36 5.07
C SER A 344 18.16 1.49 5.83
N ILE A 345 17.47 2.61 5.62
CA ILE A 345 16.21 2.89 6.30
C ILE A 345 15.09 2.69 5.29
N PHE A 346 14.14 1.82 5.61
CA PHE A 346 12.97 1.57 4.79
C PHE A 346 11.73 2.17 5.46
N VAL A 347 10.89 2.80 4.66
CA VAL A 347 9.68 3.50 5.11
C VAL A 347 8.52 3.05 4.22
N THR A 348 7.44 2.59 4.82
CA THR A 348 6.22 2.28 4.08
C THR A 348 5.03 3.07 4.61
N GLY A 349 4.07 3.33 3.74
CA GLY A 349 2.87 4.06 4.08
C GLY A 349 1.98 4.29 2.87
N GLN A 350 0.99 5.15 3.04
CA GLN A 350 0.08 5.53 1.95
C GLN A 350 0.70 6.60 1.06
N ASP A 351 0.53 6.43 -0.25
CA ASP A 351 0.86 7.44 -1.24
C ASP A 351 0.04 8.72 -1.04
N ARG A 352 0.66 9.86 -1.24
CA ARG A 352 0.02 11.18 -1.11
C ARG A 352 -1.03 11.46 -2.19
N THR A 353 -0.95 10.80 -3.33
CA THR A 353 -1.95 10.94 -4.42
C THR A 353 -3.31 10.34 -4.07
N GLY A 354 -3.39 9.54 -2.99
CA GLY A 354 -4.63 8.99 -2.45
C GLY A 354 -5.26 7.85 -3.26
N PHE A 355 -4.74 7.52 -4.44
CA PHE A 355 -5.36 6.57 -5.37
C PHE A 355 -4.55 5.31 -5.66
N SER A 356 -3.28 5.26 -5.32
CA SER A 356 -2.36 4.22 -5.83
C SER A 356 -1.74 3.31 -4.78
N GLY A 357 -2.40 3.04 -3.69
CA GLY A 357 -1.90 2.01 -2.78
C GLY A 357 -0.71 2.42 -1.92
N ALA A 358 -0.03 1.43 -1.35
CA ALA A 358 1.16 1.64 -0.54
C ALA A 358 2.43 1.72 -1.39
N LEU A 359 3.42 2.41 -0.87
CA LEU A 359 4.76 2.46 -1.43
C LEU A 359 5.80 2.18 -0.35
N VAL A 360 6.98 1.75 -0.78
CA VAL A 360 8.17 1.66 0.07
C VAL A 360 9.21 2.64 -0.45
N VAL A 361 9.77 3.41 0.46
CA VAL A 361 10.86 4.34 0.19
C VAL A 361 12.11 3.83 0.90
N ARG A 362 13.27 3.86 0.24
CA ARG A 362 14.56 3.62 0.89
C ARG A 362 15.31 4.92 1.07
N LEU A 363 15.82 5.12 2.27
CA LEU A 363 16.63 6.28 2.65
C LEU A 363 18.06 5.86 2.95
N LEU A 364 18.98 6.74 2.65
CA LEU A 364 20.35 6.72 3.13
C LEU A 364 20.42 7.11 4.62
N ALA A 365 21.59 6.97 5.22
CA ALA A 365 21.79 7.22 6.65
C ALA A 365 21.51 8.67 7.08
N ASP A 366 21.59 9.64 6.16
CA ASP A 366 21.27 11.06 6.38
C ASP A 366 19.78 11.40 6.15
N GLY A 367 18.96 10.42 5.75
CA GLY A 367 17.54 10.61 5.49
C GLY A 367 17.21 10.96 4.05
N THR A 368 18.19 11.18 3.19
CA THR A 368 17.95 11.44 1.76
C THR A 368 17.49 10.16 1.02
N LEU A 369 16.80 10.33 -0.11
CA LEU A 369 16.34 9.19 -0.92
C LEU A 369 17.53 8.42 -1.49
N ASP A 370 17.53 7.09 -1.31
CA ASP A 370 18.45 6.20 -2.02
C ASP A 370 17.90 5.89 -3.43
N THR A 371 18.34 6.65 -4.40
CA THR A 371 17.86 6.59 -5.79
C THR A 371 18.15 5.26 -6.50
N LEU A 372 18.94 4.36 -5.89
CA LEU A 372 19.23 3.02 -6.41
C LEU A 372 18.15 1.99 -6.04
N PHE A 373 17.15 2.39 -5.24
CA PHE A 373 16.03 1.53 -4.83
C PHE A 373 14.81 1.82 -5.69
N GLY A 374 14.21 0.79 -6.28
CA GLY A 374 13.01 0.91 -7.09
C GLY A 374 13.17 1.95 -8.21
N ARG A 375 12.20 2.82 -8.35
CA ARG A 375 12.26 3.95 -9.27
C ARG A 375 12.60 5.22 -8.50
N ALA A 376 13.84 5.67 -8.59
CA ALA A 376 14.33 6.89 -7.93
C ALA A 376 14.05 6.92 -6.41
N GLY A 377 14.37 5.84 -5.73
CA GLY A 377 14.24 5.69 -4.28
C GLY A 377 12.88 5.17 -3.81
N VAL A 378 11.97 4.82 -4.72
CA VAL A 378 10.60 4.41 -4.44
C VAL A 378 10.26 3.12 -5.15
N ALA A 379 9.76 2.14 -4.40
CA ALA A 379 9.09 0.96 -4.93
C ALA A 379 7.58 1.14 -4.75
N THR A 380 6.84 1.06 -5.83
CA THR A 380 5.37 1.03 -5.84
C THR A 380 4.90 -0.35 -6.22
N PHE A 381 3.84 -0.82 -5.60
CA PHE A 381 3.28 -2.13 -5.90
C PHE A 381 1.76 -2.08 -5.83
N ASP A 382 1.14 -2.69 -6.82
CA ASP A 382 -0.29 -2.88 -6.88
C ASP A 382 -0.62 -4.34 -6.58
N LEU A 383 -1.64 -4.60 -5.77
CA LEU A 383 -2.06 -5.97 -5.41
C LEU A 383 -2.88 -6.65 -6.50
N ASN A 384 -3.39 -5.88 -7.43
CA ASN A 384 -4.27 -6.42 -8.46
C ASN A 384 -4.00 -5.75 -9.80
N ALA A 385 -3.35 -6.49 -10.70
CA ALA A 385 -3.10 -6.02 -12.06
C ALA A 385 -4.40 -5.74 -12.86
N ARG A 386 -5.56 -6.21 -12.37
CA ARG A 386 -6.85 -6.07 -13.05
C ARG A 386 -7.74 -4.94 -12.53
N ARG A 387 -7.48 -4.44 -11.32
CA ARG A 387 -8.13 -3.25 -10.73
C ARG A 387 -7.14 -2.64 -9.76
N ALA A 388 -6.89 -1.35 -9.85
CA ALA A 388 -6.17 -0.61 -8.83
C ALA A 388 -6.91 -0.76 -7.50
N ALA A 389 -6.63 -1.85 -6.78
CA ALA A 389 -7.14 -2.05 -5.44
C ALA A 389 -6.13 -1.41 -4.50
N PRO A 390 -6.46 -0.31 -3.83
CA PRO A 390 -5.52 0.34 -2.94
C PRO A 390 -5.09 -0.65 -1.84
N PHE A 391 -3.78 -0.80 -1.70
CA PHE A 391 -3.17 -1.53 -0.60
C PHE A 391 -2.76 -0.54 0.48
N ILE A 392 -3.28 -0.74 1.69
CA ILE A 392 -2.91 0.07 2.85
C ILE A 392 -1.92 -0.73 3.67
N ALA A 393 -0.64 -0.36 3.61
CA ALA A 393 0.40 -0.99 4.43
C ALA A 393 0.16 -0.70 5.92
N SER A 394 0.24 -1.74 6.75
CA SER A 394 0.15 -1.66 8.21
C SER A 394 1.49 -1.81 8.88
N ASP A 395 2.27 -2.82 8.49
CA ASP A 395 3.57 -3.15 9.07
C ASP A 395 4.55 -3.65 8.02
N MET A 396 5.84 -3.61 8.36
CA MET A 396 6.95 -4.03 7.50
C MET A 396 8.10 -4.61 8.31
N LYS A 397 8.67 -5.71 7.81
CA LYS A 397 9.90 -6.31 8.34
C LYS A 397 10.94 -6.50 7.26
N VAL A 398 12.20 -6.51 7.68
CA VAL A 398 13.35 -6.82 6.83
C VAL A 398 13.80 -8.22 7.14
N THR A 399 13.97 -9.06 6.13
CA THR A 399 14.54 -10.40 6.25
C THR A 399 16.06 -10.37 6.48
N ALA A 400 16.66 -11.49 6.81
CA ALA A 400 18.10 -11.59 6.97
C ALA A 400 18.89 -11.21 5.69
N ASN A 401 18.27 -11.32 4.53
CA ASN A 401 18.83 -10.96 3.22
C ASN A 401 18.42 -9.56 2.75
N ASP A 402 17.96 -8.72 3.67
CA ASP A 402 17.41 -7.37 3.41
C ASP A 402 16.20 -7.34 2.46
N ALA A 403 15.57 -8.47 2.15
CA ALA A 403 14.27 -8.44 1.49
C ALA A 403 13.22 -7.82 2.43
N LEU A 404 12.23 -7.17 1.85
CA LEU A 404 11.20 -6.46 2.61
C LEU A 404 9.90 -7.25 2.53
N VAL A 405 9.29 -7.49 3.68
CA VAL A 405 7.95 -8.07 3.77
C VAL A 405 7.02 -7.00 4.33
N VAL A 406 6.01 -6.63 3.56
CA VAL A 406 5.01 -5.61 3.90
C VAL A 406 3.64 -6.27 4.01
N ALA A 407 2.99 -6.12 5.15
CA ALA A 407 1.62 -6.59 5.37
C ALA A 407 0.63 -5.43 5.44
N GLY A 408 -0.60 -5.67 5.03
CA GLY A 408 -1.64 -4.64 5.07
C GLY A 408 -2.98 -5.11 4.52
N ASN A 409 -3.88 -4.15 4.31
CA ASN A 409 -5.23 -4.37 3.81
C ASN A 409 -5.30 -4.17 2.30
N ALA A 410 -5.88 -5.13 1.61
CA ALA A 410 -6.24 -5.02 0.20
C ALA A 410 -7.70 -4.55 0.07
N TYR A 411 -7.91 -3.26 -0.16
CA TYR A 411 -9.23 -2.69 -0.40
C TYR A 411 -9.86 -3.32 -1.65
N TYR A 412 -11.09 -3.66 -1.70
CA TYR A 412 -11.84 -4.27 -2.83
C TYR A 412 -11.48 -5.72 -3.23
N SER A 413 -10.32 -6.28 -2.93
CA SER A 413 -10.02 -7.70 -3.17
C SER A 413 -10.30 -8.57 -1.94
N GLY A 414 -10.80 -7.95 -0.87
CA GLY A 414 -11.21 -8.60 0.38
C GLY A 414 -10.04 -9.16 1.19
N GLY A 415 -9.59 -8.40 2.20
CA GLY A 415 -8.80 -8.98 3.27
C GLY A 415 -7.33 -8.59 3.30
N VAL A 416 -6.56 -9.41 4.00
CA VAL A 416 -5.14 -9.22 4.24
C VAL A 416 -4.32 -9.59 3.03
N ALA A 417 -3.30 -8.79 2.77
CA ALA A 417 -2.31 -9.08 1.76
C ALA A 417 -0.89 -8.86 2.28
N VAL A 418 0.03 -9.59 1.70
CA VAL A 418 1.48 -9.49 1.96
C VAL A 418 2.19 -9.28 0.63
N VAL A 419 3.16 -8.37 0.65
CA VAL A 419 4.05 -8.10 -0.47
C VAL A 419 5.48 -8.35 -0.03
N ARG A 420 6.28 -9.05 -0.86
CA ARG A 420 7.72 -9.18 -0.65
C ARG A 420 8.48 -8.49 -1.77
N LEU A 421 9.42 -7.60 -1.38
CA LEU A 421 10.30 -6.87 -2.27
C LEU A 421 11.74 -7.35 -2.10
N LEU A 422 12.49 -7.33 -3.18
CA LEU A 422 13.93 -7.57 -3.12
C LEU A 422 14.63 -6.39 -2.42
N GLY A 423 15.46 -6.71 -1.44
CA GLY A 423 16.27 -5.72 -0.74
C GLY A 423 17.60 -5.45 -1.43
N ASN A 424 18.55 -6.35 -1.26
CA ASN A 424 19.85 -6.31 -1.93
C ASN A 424 20.01 -7.54 -2.84
N VAL A 425 20.58 -7.37 -4.02
CA VAL A 425 20.87 -8.47 -4.92
C VAL A 425 22.20 -9.10 -4.48
N ALA A 426 22.17 -10.15 -3.71
CA ALA A 426 23.36 -10.92 -3.35
C ALA A 426 23.30 -12.30 -4.00
N GLY A 427 24.26 -12.56 -4.90
CA GLY A 427 24.25 -13.71 -5.75
C GLY A 427 24.94 -14.95 -5.19
N THR A 428 24.34 -15.71 -4.27
CA THR A 428 24.85 -17.03 -3.87
C THR A 428 23.83 -18.15 -4.04
N SER A 429 22.67 -17.87 -4.63
CA SER A 429 21.63 -18.89 -4.88
C SER A 429 21.41 -19.11 -6.38
N PRO A 430 20.85 -20.26 -6.79
CA PRO A 430 20.42 -20.46 -8.16
C PRO A 430 19.38 -19.45 -8.65
N GLY A 431 18.71 -18.77 -7.72
CA GLY A 431 17.68 -17.78 -8.03
C GLY A 431 16.31 -18.40 -8.31
N VAL A 432 15.42 -17.55 -8.78
CA VAL A 432 14.03 -17.87 -9.05
C VAL A 432 13.68 -17.43 -10.47
N LEU A 433 12.92 -18.24 -11.17
CA LEU A 433 12.45 -17.99 -12.53
C LEU A 433 10.96 -17.67 -12.48
N GLY A 434 10.54 -16.53 -13.03
CA GLY A 434 9.15 -16.13 -12.98
C GLY A 434 8.75 -15.16 -14.08
N MET A 435 7.46 -15.13 -14.39
CA MET A 435 6.87 -14.15 -15.32
C MET A 435 7.04 -12.74 -14.75
N LYS A 436 7.50 -11.82 -15.58
CA LYS A 436 7.66 -10.41 -15.25
C LYS A 436 6.32 -9.68 -15.19
N GLN A 437 5.39 -10.09 -16.02
CA GLN A 437 4.04 -9.56 -16.10
C GLN A 437 3.04 -10.70 -15.92
N GLN A 438 1.97 -10.45 -15.19
CA GLN A 438 0.86 -11.42 -15.05
C GLN A 438 -0.20 -11.25 -16.13
N ARG A 439 -0.16 -10.16 -16.88
CA ARG A 439 -1.01 -9.91 -18.03
C ARG A 439 -0.21 -9.25 -19.13
N VAL A 440 -0.36 -9.74 -20.33
CA VAL A 440 0.29 -9.25 -21.54
C VAL A 440 -0.78 -9.02 -22.60
N LEU A 441 -0.69 -7.91 -23.29
CA LEU A 441 -1.54 -7.61 -24.43
C LEU A 441 -0.86 -8.11 -25.70
N GLY A 442 -1.52 -9.00 -26.41
CA GLY A 442 -1.23 -9.35 -27.79
C GLY A 442 -2.26 -8.70 -28.71
N THR A 443 -1.88 -8.39 -29.93
CA THR A 443 -2.81 -7.85 -30.91
C THR A 443 -2.76 -8.70 -32.18
N GLU A 444 -3.89 -8.93 -32.81
CA GLU A 444 -3.97 -9.61 -34.10
C GLU A 444 -3.13 -8.92 -35.16
N GLN A 445 -3.17 -7.59 -35.22
CA GLN A 445 -2.31 -6.80 -36.13
C GLN A 445 -0.82 -7.00 -35.88
N GLY A 446 -0.43 -7.21 -34.60
CA GLY A 446 0.96 -7.48 -34.20
C GLY A 446 1.38 -8.91 -34.50
N GLY A 447 0.44 -9.82 -34.69
CA GLY A 447 0.65 -11.23 -35.01
C GLY A 447 1.37 -12.01 -33.89
N ARG A 448 1.54 -11.44 -32.72
CA ARG A 448 2.26 -12.08 -31.60
C ARG A 448 2.00 -11.41 -30.25
N ALA A 449 2.09 -12.22 -29.18
CA ALA A 449 2.30 -11.74 -27.83
C ALA A 449 3.73 -12.02 -27.38
N VAL A 450 4.34 -11.10 -26.64
CA VAL A 450 5.70 -11.24 -26.11
C VAL A 450 5.66 -11.15 -24.60
N LEU A 451 6.01 -12.26 -23.94
CA LEU A 451 6.10 -12.36 -22.50
C LEU A 451 7.56 -12.37 -22.07
N SER A 452 7.87 -11.83 -20.91
CA SER A 452 9.22 -11.85 -20.36
C SER A 452 9.27 -12.73 -19.10
N VAL A 453 10.24 -13.65 -19.08
CA VAL A 453 10.59 -14.47 -17.91
C VAL A 453 11.92 -13.98 -17.36
N ARG A 454 11.98 -13.74 -16.05
CA ARG A 454 13.15 -13.17 -15.39
C ARG A 454 13.74 -14.16 -14.39
N ARG A 455 15.09 -14.22 -14.34
CA ARG A 455 15.84 -14.83 -13.24
C ARG A 455 16.16 -13.78 -12.20
N THR A 456 15.77 -14.00 -10.94
CA THR A 456 15.96 -13.08 -9.82
C THR A 456 16.46 -13.80 -8.58
N GLY A 457 16.93 -13.05 -7.57
CA GLY A 457 17.30 -13.61 -6.27
C GLY A 457 18.54 -14.51 -6.26
N GLY A 458 19.27 -14.60 -7.38
CA GLY A 458 20.50 -15.36 -7.49
C GLY A 458 20.92 -15.62 -8.92
N SER A 459 22.21 -15.89 -9.10
CA SER A 459 22.77 -16.18 -10.43
C SER A 459 23.73 -17.39 -10.44
N GLN A 460 23.88 -18.08 -9.30
CA GLN A 460 24.81 -19.20 -9.19
C GLN A 460 24.27 -20.44 -9.89
N GLY A 461 25.10 -21.04 -10.74
CA GLY A 461 24.78 -22.24 -11.52
C GLY A 461 23.89 -21.96 -12.73
N ALA A 462 23.92 -22.89 -13.69
CA ALA A 462 23.02 -22.85 -14.83
C ALA A 462 21.60 -23.28 -14.42
N VAL A 463 20.58 -22.57 -14.85
CA VAL A 463 19.16 -22.87 -14.53
C VAL A 463 18.31 -22.84 -15.79
N ALA A 464 17.17 -23.52 -15.77
CA ALA A 464 16.22 -23.45 -16.86
C ALA A 464 14.77 -23.64 -16.38
N VAL A 465 13.81 -23.33 -17.26
CA VAL A 465 12.40 -23.56 -17.06
C VAL A 465 11.72 -23.90 -18.39
N THR A 466 10.76 -24.78 -18.38
CA THR A 466 9.90 -25.02 -19.54
C THR A 466 8.67 -24.12 -19.48
N TYR A 467 8.11 -23.81 -20.65
CA TYR A 467 6.86 -23.08 -20.75
C TYR A 467 5.90 -23.74 -21.73
N SER A 468 4.61 -23.52 -21.52
CA SER A 468 3.54 -23.96 -22.41
C SER A 468 2.38 -22.95 -22.42
N THR A 469 1.70 -22.82 -23.57
CA THR A 469 0.41 -22.16 -23.63
C THR A 469 -0.71 -23.08 -23.19
N ARG A 470 -1.72 -22.56 -22.54
CA ARG A 470 -2.93 -23.26 -22.13
C ARG A 470 -4.16 -22.44 -22.49
N ASP A 471 -5.22 -23.15 -22.85
CA ASP A 471 -6.51 -22.52 -22.94
C ASP A 471 -6.94 -21.97 -21.57
N PHE A 472 -7.58 -20.82 -21.56
CA PHE A 472 -8.04 -20.20 -20.31
C PHE A 472 -9.05 -21.10 -19.62
N PRO A 473 -8.97 -21.38 -18.30
CA PRO A 473 -9.92 -22.20 -17.60
C PRO A 473 -11.32 -21.56 -17.68
N GLY A 474 -12.33 -22.37 -18.01
CA GLY A 474 -13.71 -21.93 -18.16
C GLY A 474 -14.32 -21.39 -16.86
N PRO A 475 -15.48 -20.70 -16.93
CA PRO A 475 -16.17 -20.18 -15.76
C PRO A 475 -16.56 -21.33 -14.81
N GLY A 476 -16.11 -21.23 -13.57
CA GLY A 476 -16.38 -22.24 -12.52
C GLY A 476 -15.20 -23.13 -12.17
N GLU A 477 -14.13 -23.16 -12.95
CA GLU A 477 -12.86 -23.77 -12.57
C GLU A 477 -11.95 -22.71 -11.95
N ASN A 478 -11.57 -22.88 -10.70
CA ASN A 478 -10.69 -22.00 -9.93
C ASN A 478 -11.19 -20.55 -9.69
N GLY A 479 -12.50 -20.30 -9.68
CA GLY A 479 -13.07 -19.01 -9.29
C GLY A 479 -12.93 -17.88 -10.32
N SER A 480 -12.72 -18.20 -11.60
CA SER A 480 -12.70 -17.19 -12.66
C SER A 480 -14.09 -16.58 -12.89
N HIS A 481 -14.18 -15.26 -12.88
CA HIS A 481 -15.42 -14.48 -13.08
C HIS A 481 -15.62 -14.00 -14.53
N PHE A 482 -15.00 -14.66 -15.53
CA PHE A 482 -15.14 -14.26 -16.92
C PHE A 482 -16.39 -14.84 -17.57
N ALA A 483 -17.06 -14.04 -18.42
CA ALA A 483 -18.21 -14.47 -19.18
C ALA A 483 -17.83 -15.56 -20.21
N PRO A 484 -18.72 -16.53 -20.49
CA PRO A 484 -18.52 -17.46 -21.60
C PRO A 484 -18.42 -16.67 -22.92
N GLY A 485 -17.38 -16.90 -23.71
CA GLY A 485 -17.14 -16.23 -24.98
C GLY A 485 -15.88 -15.36 -25.05
N LEU A 486 -15.15 -15.23 -23.92
CA LEU A 486 -13.89 -14.49 -23.88
C LEU A 486 -12.66 -15.43 -23.85
N ARG A 487 -12.78 -16.60 -24.44
CA ARG A 487 -11.73 -17.62 -24.45
C ARG A 487 -11.10 -17.71 -25.82
N ALA A 488 -9.81 -17.41 -25.92
CA ALA A 488 -9.03 -17.62 -27.13
C ALA A 488 -8.88 -19.13 -27.42
N ILE A 489 -9.08 -19.51 -28.67
CA ILE A 489 -9.08 -20.89 -29.15
C ILE A 489 -7.75 -21.17 -29.86
N ASN A 490 -7.03 -22.18 -29.38
CA ASN A 490 -5.82 -22.63 -30.06
C ASN A 490 -6.10 -23.06 -31.50
N GLY A 491 -5.31 -22.52 -32.43
CA GLY A 491 -5.44 -22.77 -33.86
C GLY A 491 -6.39 -21.78 -34.61
N ALA A 492 -7.28 -21.08 -33.87
CA ALA A 492 -8.06 -19.97 -34.41
C ALA A 492 -7.40 -18.65 -34.06
N ASP A 493 -7.19 -18.36 -32.77
CA ASP A 493 -6.77 -17.04 -32.28
C ASP A 493 -5.28 -16.99 -31.90
N TYR A 494 -4.69 -18.10 -31.52
CA TYR A 494 -3.26 -18.22 -31.25
C TYR A 494 -2.71 -19.61 -31.62
N THR A 495 -1.39 -19.69 -31.72
CA THR A 495 -0.70 -20.99 -31.96
C THR A 495 -0.08 -21.49 -30.67
N THR A 496 -0.41 -22.75 -30.29
CA THR A 496 0.23 -23.42 -29.16
C THR A 496 1.74 -23.27 -29.22
N SER A 497 2.32 -22.76 -28.13
CA SER A 497 3.75 -22.53 -28.01
C SER A 497 4.29 -23.26 -26.78
N THR A 498 5.33 -24.05 -26.97
CA THR A 498 6.04 -24.72 -25.90
C THR A 498 7.54 -24.53 -26.10
N GLY A 499 8.30 -24.49 -25.04
CA GLY A 499 9.74 -24.35 -25.16
C GLY A 499 10.46 -24.38 -23.82
N ARG A 500 11.76 -24.12 -23.86
CA ARG A 500 12.64 -24.09 -22.70
C ARG A 500 13.49 -22.84 -22.72
N LEU A 501 13.47 -22.08 -21.63
CA LEU A 501 14.35 -20.94 -21.38
C LEU A 501 15.47 -21.40 -20.44
N ALA A 502 16.71 -21.00 -20.73
CA ALA A 502 17.85 -21.39 -19.92
C ALA A 502 18.78 -20.20 -19.68
N TRP A 503 19.31 -20.07 -18.49
CA TRP A 503 20.31 -19.09 -18.06
C TRP A 503 21.60 -19.84 -17.69
N ALA A 504 22.74 -19.36 -18.18
CA ALA A 504 24.05 -19.85 -17.81
C ALA A 504 24.40 -19.47 -16.35
N ASP A 505 25.46 -20.05 -15.84
CA ASP A 505 26.04 -19.63 -14.55
C ASP A 505 26.44 -18.15 -14.62
N GLY A 506 26.00 -17.35 -13.62
CA GLY A 506 26.20 -15.91 -13.59
C GLY A 506 25.22 -15.12 -14.47
N GLU A 507 24.50 -15.74 -15.38
CA GLU A 507 23.51 -15.05 -16.23
C GLU A 507 22.26 -14.70 -15.44
N VAL A 508 21.84 -13.42 -15.54
CA VAL A 508 20.60 -12.86 -15.00
C VAL A 508 19.86 -12.11 -16.11
N GLY A 509 18.66 -11.66 -15.83
CA GLY A 509 17.89 -10.84 -16.77
C GLY A 509 16.75 -11.59 -17.44
N ASP A 510 16.15 -10.92 -18.40
CA ASP A 510 14.92 -11.35 -19.04
C ASP A 510 15.20 -12.25 -20.25
N LYS A 511 14.36 -13.27 -20.42
CA LYS A 511 14.24 -14.04 -21.66
C LYS A 511 12.80 -14.00 -22.13
N GLU A 512 12.61 -13.95 -23.44
CA GLU A 512 11.31 -13.77 -24.03
C GLU A 512 10.66 -15.09 -24.44
N ILE A 513 9.35 -15.16 -24.26
CA ILE A 513 8.45 -16.13 -24.87
C ILE A 513 7.64 -15.37 -25.91
N VAL A 514 7.67 -15.84 -27.14
CA VAL A 514 6.89 -15.28 -28.23
C VAL A 514 5.80 -16.28 -28.60
N VAL A 515 4.55 -15.88 -28.48
CA VAL A 515 3.39 -16.67 -28.87
C VAL A 515 2.78 -16.05 -30.11
N PRO A 516 2.71 -16.76 -31.25
CA PRO A 516 2.04 -16.27 -32.45
C PRO A 516 0.54 -16.11 -32.21
N ILE A 517 -0.03 -14.97 -32.64
CA ILE A 517 -1.44 -14.66 -32.63
C ILE A 517 -1.93 -14.71 -34.07
N ALA A 518 -3.04 -15.38 -34.31
CA ALA A 518 -3.70 -15.39 -35.62
C ALA A 518 -4.32 -14.00 -35.90
N SER A 519 -4.39 -13.63 -37.15
CA SER A 519 -5.04 -12.40 -37.59
C SER A 519 -6.15 -12.74 -38.56
N ASP A 520 -7.34 -12.24 -38.29
CA ASP A 520 -8.47 -12.32 -39.19
C ASP A 520 -9.10 -10.94 -39.42
N THR A 521 -10.32 -10.87 -39.92
CA THR A 521 -11.04 -9.63 -40.23
C THR A 521 -12.30 -9.44 -39.39
N ASP A 522 -12.56 -10.38 -38.48
CA ASP A 522 -13.77 -10.37 -37.68
C ASP A 522 -13.61 -9.37 -36.53
N VAL A 523 -14.71 -8.70 -36.17
CA VAL A 523 -14.75 -7.79 -35.03
C VAL A 523 -15.07 -8.61 -33.78
N GLU A 524 -14.05 -8.92 -33.01
CA GLU A 524 -14.15 -9.78 -31.85
C GLU A 524 -14.01 -9.00 -30.56
N GLN A 525 -14.57 -9.56 -29.47
CA GLN A 525 -14.30 -9.09 -28.11
C GLN A 525 -12.92 -9.58 -27.67
N PRO A 526 -12.27 -8.89 -26.69
CA PRO A 526 -11.00 -9.38 -26.16
C PRO A 526 -11.09 -10.82 -25.68
N GLU A 527 -10.15 -11.61 -26.10
CA GLU A 527 -10.05 -13.02 -25.75
C GLU A 527 -8.81 -13.32 -24.94
N PHE A 528 -8.81 -14.44 -24.22
CA PHE A 528 -7.75 -14.75 -23.26
C PHE A 528 -7.26 -16.19 -23.40
N PHE A 529 -5.95 -16.35 -23.27
CA PHE A 529 -5.28 -17.63 -23.00
C PHE A 529 -4.21 -17.45 -21.94
N GLU A 530 -3.67 -18.54 -21.41
CA GLU A 530 -2.63 -18.52 -20.38
C GLU A 530 -1.30 -19.06 -20.91
N VAL A 531 -0.17 -18.47 -20.46
CA VAL A 531 1.17 -19.03 -20.61
C VAL A 531 1.70 -19.39 -19.23
N VAL A 532 2.11 -20.66 -19.05
CA VAL A 532 2.60 -21.17 -17.77
C VAL A 532 4.04 -21.61 -17.84
N LEU A 533 4.77 -21.45 -16.72
CA LEU A 533 6.10 -21.96 -16.49
C LEU A 533 6.03 -23.23 -15.67
N GLU A 534 6.81 -24.23 -16.05
CA GLU A 534 6.83 -25.55 -15.40
C GLU A 534 8.26 -26.10 -15.30
N ALA A 535 8.45 -27.09 -14.42
CA ALA A 535 9.68 -27.86 -14.30
C ALA A 535 10.96 -27.01 -14.24
N PRO A 536 11.15 -26.18 -13.20
CA PRO A 536 12.41 -25.44 -13.04
C PRO A 536 13.57 -26.42 -12.81
N GLU A 537 14.72 -26.13 -13.43
CA GLU A 537 15.94 -26.94 -13.39
C GLU A 537 17.09 -26.17 -12.72
N GLY A 538 18.17 -26.89 -12.37
CA GLY A 538 19.39 -26.30 -11.81
C GLY A 538 19.22 -25.75 -10.39
N GLY A 539 18.20 -26.21 -9.66
CA GLY A 539 17.93 -25.78 -8.29
C GLY A 539 17.25 -24.41 -8.20
N ALA A 540 16.84 -23.82 -9.32
CA ALA A 540 16.06 -22.58 -9.31
C ALA A 540 14.67 -22.81 -8.71
N GLY A 541 14.18 -21.81 -7.97
CA GLY A 541 12.78 -21.73 -7.58
C GLY A 541 11.88 -21.36 -8.76
N LEU A 542 10.59 -21.65 -8.65
CA LEU A 542 9.56 -21.14 -9.56
C LEU A 542 8.78 -20.05 -8.85
N GLY A 543 8.79 -18.84 -9.43
CA GLY A 543 8.02 -17.69 -8.94
C GLY A 543 6.64 -17.63 -9.56
N ALA A 544 6.25 -16.45 -10.05
CA ALA A 544 5.00 -16.33 -10.81
C ALA A 544 5.07 -17.22 -12.05
N PHE A 545 4.33 -18.30 -12.01
CA PHE A 545 4.39 -19.34 -13.01
C PHE A 545 3.37 -19.19 -14.15
N GLY A 546 2.41 -18.26 -14.05
CA GLY A 546 1.38 -18.02 -15.05
C GLY A 546 1.27 -16.55 -15.43
N ALA A 547 0.91 -16.29 -16.68
CA ALA A 547 0.54 -14.98 -17.18
C ALA A 547 -0.62 -15.12 -18.17
N ASP A 548 -1.64 -14.27 -17.99
CA ASP A 548 -2.77 -14.15 -18.91
C ASP A 548 -2.32 -13.36 -20.15
N VAL A 549 -2.62 -13.86 -21.31
CA VAL A 549 -2.49 -13.12 -22.58
C VAL A 549 -3.88 -12.70 -23.02
N GLU A 550 -4.08 -11.42 -23.17
CA GLU A 550 -5.27 -10.82 -23.77
C GLU A 550 -4.99 -10.57 -25.24
N ILE A 551 -5.81 -11.13 -26.13
CA ILE A 551 -5.80 -10.84 -27.55
C ILE A 551 -6.78 -9.70 -27.78
N ALA A 552 -6.29 -8.58 -28.31
CA ALA A 552 -7.13 -7.49 -28.76
C ALA A 552 -7.45 -7.67 -30.24
N GLY A 553 -8.71 -7.78 -30.57
CA GLY A 553 -9.19 -7.79 -31.94
C GLY A 553 -8.75 -6.54 -32.73
N ALA A 554 -8.78 -6.62 -34.05
CA ALA A 554 -8.19 -5.61 -34.96
C ALA A 554 -8.70 -4.17 -34.80
N SER A 555 -9.71 -3.93 -33.98
CA SER A 555 -10.41 -2.64 -33.90
C SER A 555 -10.09 -1.75 -32.69
N TYR A 556 -9.38 -2.21 -31.60
CA TYR A 556 -9.32 -1.45 -30.35
C TYR A 556 -7.97 -1.30 -29.62
N PRO A 557 -6.79 -1.22 -30.26
CA PRO A 557 -5.53 -1.17 -29.52
C PRO A 557 -5.36 0.13 -28.69
N ALA A 558 -6.11 1.17 -29.03
CA ALA A 558 -6.01 2.48 -28.39
C ALA A 558 -7.00 2.72 -27.24
N GLY A 559 -7.90 1.79 -26.96
CA GLY A 559 -8.88 1.89 -25.88
C GLY A 559 -10.00 2.90 -26.12
N ASP A 560 -10.92 2.97 -25.16
CA ASP A 560 -12.04 3.91 -25.13
C ASP A 560 -11.93 4.90 -23.97
N LEU A 561 -12.47 6.09 -24.17
CA LEU A 561 -12.36 7.21 -23.25
C LEU A 561 -13.72 7.54 -22.63
N THR A 562 -13.76 7.60 -21.29
CA THR A 562 -14.95 7.96 -20.51
C THR A 562 -14.67 9.15 -19.60
N ILE A 563 -15.71 9.91 -19.23
CA ILE A 563 -15.63 11.10 -18.38
C ILE A 563 -16.56 10.99 -17.17
N ARG A 564 -16.13 11.50 -16.02
CA ARG A 564 -16.98 11.71 -14.84
C ARG A 564 -16.59 12.99 -14.10
N ALA A 565 -17.53 13.53 -13.33
CA ALA A 565 -17.33 14.69 -12.45
C ALA A 565 -17.61 14.34 -10.99
N GLU A 566 -16.85 14.92 -10.06
CA GLU A 566 -17.04 14.79 -8.62
C GLU A 566 -16.69 16.09 -7.88
N PRO A 567 -17.60 16.62 -7.07
CA PRO A 567 -19.01 16.23 -6.92
C PRO A 567 -19.85 16.62 -8.14
N VAL A 568 -20.99 16.00 -8.33
CA VAL A 568 -21.95 16.36 -9.40
C VAL A 568 -22.83 17.56 -9.03
N GLU A 569 -22.92 17.91 -7.76
CA GLU A 569 -23.53 19.11 -7.22
C GLU A 569 -22.48 19.91 -6.44
N VAL A 570 -22.31 21.16 -6.74
CA VAL A 570 -21.29 22.03 -6.15
C VAL A 570 -21.87 23.40 -5.85
N THR A 571 -21.48 23.99 -4.71
CA THR A 571 -21.86 25.35 -4.37
C THR A 571 -20.88 26.32 -4.99
N GLU A 572 -21.34 27.54 -5.35
CA GLU A 572 -20.50 28.64 -5.82
C GLU A 572 -19.25 28.86 -4.94
N GLY A 573 -18.15 29.18 -5.57
CA GLY A 573 -16.83 29.27 -4.92
C GLY A 573 -16.16 27.92 -4.66
N GLY A 574 -16.83 26.80 -4.97
CA GLY A 574 -16.27 25.46 -4.93
C GLY A 574 -15.50 25.10 -6.21
N GLN A 575 -15.17 23.83 -6.33
CA GLN A 575 -14.54 23.27 -7.54
C GLN A 575 -15.01 21.85 -7.79
N VAL A 576 -15.03 21.45 -9.05
CA VAL A 576 -15.39 20.11 -9.49
C VAL A 576 -14.17 19.42 -10.06
N ALA A 577 -13.88 18.22 -9.61
CA ALA A 577 -12.85 17.37 -10.21
C ALA A 577 -13.43 16.65 -11.43
N ILE A 578 -12.77 16.77 -12.55
CA ILE A 578 -13.10 16.08 -13.80
C ILE A 578 -12.08 14.97 -13.99
N TYR A 579 -12.59 13.78 -14.22
CA TYR A 579 -11.80 12.57 -14.43
C TYR A 579 -12.07 12.02 -15.82
N VAL A 580 -11.02 11.81 -16.59
CA VAL A 580 -11.09 11.14 -17.89
C VAL A 580 -10.28 9.86 -17.81
N THR A 581 -10.93 8.75 -18.06
CA THR A 581 -10.33 7.41 -17.97
C THR A 581 -10.27 6.81 -19.36
N ARG A 582 -9.11 6.25 -19.68
CA ARG A 582 -8.90 5.41 -20.84
C ARG A 582 -9.05 3.96 -20.41
N ASN A 583 -10.06 3.28 -20.92
CA ASN A 583 -10.44 1.93 -20.51
C ASN A 583 -10.03 0.90 -21.57
N HIS A 584 -10.05 -0.36 -21.16
CA HIS A 584 -9.79 -1.56 -21.92
C HIS A 584 -8.36 -1.66 -22.44
N TYR A 585 -7.85 -0.66 -23.16
CA TYR A 585 -6.51 -0.66 -23.76
C TYR A 585 -5.81 0.67 -23.57
N SER A 586 -4.47 0.63 -23.55
CA SER A 586 -3.66 1.83 -23.33
C SER A 586 -2.47 1.96 -24.30
N GLN A 587 -2.48 1.20 -25.39
CA GLN A 587 -1.36 1.19 -26.35
C GLN A 587 -1.36 2.45 -27.22
N GLY A 588 -0.18 3.02 -27.41
CA GLY A 588 0.04 4.24 -28.18
C GLY A 588 -0.41 5.52 -27.47
N ALA A 589 0.02 6.64 -28.01
CA ALA A 589 -0.42 7.94 -27.51
C ALA A 589 -1.78 8.32 -28.13
N VAL A 590 -2.73 8.76 -27.26
CA VAL A 590 -4.06 9.19 -27.69
C VAL A 590 -4.37 10.56 -27.10
N SER A 591 -5.30 11.30 -27.70
CA SER A 591 -5.82 12.51 -27.08
C SER A 591 -7.34 12.61 -27.24
N VAL A 592 -7.97 13.42 -26.37
CA VAL A 592 -9.39 13.74 -26.42
C VAL A 592 -9.59 15.17 -25.95
N THR A 593 -10.59 15.82 -26.47
CA THR A 593 -10.96 17.18 -26.08
C THR A 593 -12.16 17.13 -25.14
N VAL A 594 -12.07 17.83 -24.00
CA VAL A 594 -13.19 18.08 -23.10
C VAL A 594 -13.82 19.41 -23.47
N HIS A 595 -15.06 19.37 -23.93
CA HIS A 595 -15.84 20.48 -24.46
C HIS A 595 -17.05 20.77 -23.54
N VAL A 596 -17.51 22.03 -23.51
CA VAL A 596 -18.78 22.37 -22.85
C VAL A 596 -19.93 22.13 -23.82
N ALA A 597 -20.74 21.14 -23.52
CA ALA A 597 -21.89 20.79 -24.34
C ALA A 597 -22.98 21.88 -24.28
N ALA A 598 -23.70 22.08 -25.37
CA ALA A 598 -24.83 23.01 -25.40
C ALA A 598 -25.98 22.55 -24.49
N GLY A 599 -26.77 23.52 -23.97
CA GLY A 599 -28.04 23.27 -23.26
C GLY A 599 -27.96 23.33 -21.73
N GLY A 600 -26.83 23.75 -21.16
CA GLY A 600 -26.73 24.13 -19.74
C GLY A 600 -27.29 25.57 -19.52
N SER A 601 -27.69 25.88 -18.28
CA SER A 601 -28.08 27.23 -17.85
C SER A 601 -26.89 28.07 -17.38
N ALA A 602 -25.84 27.41 -16.87
CA ALA A 602 -24.64 28.08 -16.40
C ALA A 602 -23.77 28.57 -17.57
N THR A 603 -23.19 29.73 -17.44
CA THR A 603 -22.45 30.47 -18.47
C THR A 603 -20.94 30.41 -18.20
N PRO A 604 -20.12 29.95 -19.14
CA PRO A 604 -18.66 30.00 -19.01
C PRO A 604 -18.17 31.43 -18.71
N GLY A 605 -17.22 31.55 -17.77
CA GLY A 605 -16.64 32.82 -17.36
C GLY A 605 -17.47 33.56 -16.29
N GLN A 606 -18.78 33.34 -16.20
CA GLN A 606 -19.65 33.91 -15.17
C GLN A 606 -19.80 32.89 -14.01
N ASP A 607 -20.20 31.67 -14.29
CA ASP A 607 -20.54 30.66 -13.28
C ASP A 607 -19.46 29.61 -13.07
N PHE A 608 -18.65 29.30 -14.10
CA PHE A 608 -17.51 28.42 -14.01
C PHE A 608 -16.38 28.83 -14.94
N GLN A 609 -15.17 28.39 -14.63
CA GLN A 609 -13.95 28.81 -15.34
C GLN A 609 -13.13 27.64 -15.84
N GLY A 610 -12.35 27.86 -16.89
CA GLY A 610 -11.31 26.94 -17.32
C GLY A 610 -10.08 26.95 -16.39
N GLN A 611 -9.18 26.01 -16.55
CA GLN A 611 -7.94 25.94 -15.77
C GLN A 611 -7.10 27.21 -15.89
N GLY A 612 -7.04 28.00 -14.80
CA GLY A 612 -6.24 29.23 -14.73
C GLY A 612 -6.65 30.34 -15.73
N LYS A 613 -7.87 30.29 -16.26
CA LYS A 613 -8.41 31.27 -17.22
C LYS A 613 -9.77 31.77 -16.74
N ALA A 614 -10.06 33.04 -17.05
CA ALA A 614 -11.31 33.67 -16.67
C ALA A 614 -12.53 33.17 -17.49
N ASP A 615 -12.30 32.41 -18.53
CA ASP A 615 -13.32 31.83 -19.38
C ASP A 615 -13.00 30.38 -19.72
N TRP A 616 -13.98 29.61 -20.17
CA TRP A 616 -13.77 28.25 -20.59
C TRP A 616 -13.03 28.20 -21.94
N GLN A 617 -12.05 27.33 -22.00
CA GLN A 617 -11.46 26.89 -23.26
C GLN A 617 -11.39 25.37 -23.25
N ASP A 618 -11.66 24.76 -24.38
CA ASP A 618 -11.60 23.32 -24.53
C ASP A 618 -10.27 22.77 -24.03
N VAL A 619 -10.32 21.72 -23.24
CA VAL A 619 -9.16 21.08 -22.63
C VAL A 619 -8.78 19.85 -23.43
N VAL A 620 -7.62 19.88 -24.07
CA VAL A 620 -7.08 18.71 -24.74
C VAL A 620 -6.27 17.90 -23.77
N LEU A 621 -6.69 16.68 -23.51
CA LEU A 621 -5.99 15.71 -22.67
C LEU A 621 -5.26 14.71 -23.55
N THR A 622 -3.94 14.62 -23.40
CA THR A 622 -3.10 13.65 -24.12
C THR A 622 -2.65 12.56 -23.17
N PHE A 623 -2.93 11.32 -23.52
CA PHE A 623 -2.49 10.13 -22.79
C PHE A 623 -1.27 9.57 -23.52
N GLY A 624 -0.18 9.34 -22.79
CA GLY A 624 0.97 8.61 -23.31
C GLY A 624 0.68 7.12 -23.47
N ASP A 625 1.63 6.41 -24.05
CA ASP A 625 1.57 4.95 -24.11
C ASP A 625 1.51 4.36 -22.70
N GLY A 626 0.53 3.48 -22.44
CA GLY A 626 0.29 2.90 -21.11
C GLY A 626 -0.45 3.81 -20.12
N GLU A 627 -0.71 5.06 -20.45
CA GLU A 627 -1.39 5.98 -19.56
C GLU A 627 -2.91 5.82 -19.66
N MET A 628 -3.58 5.58 -18.51
CA MET A 628 -5.01 5.24 -18.44
C MET A 628 -5.86 6.30 -17.75
N PHE A 629 -5.28 7.39 -17.21
CA PHE A 629 -6.02 8.32 -16.36
C PHE A 629 -5.50 9.75 -16.47
N LYS A 630 -6.44 10.71 -16.56
CA LYS A 630 -6.20 12.15 -16.45
C LYS A 630 -7.27 12.81 -15.60
N SER A 631 -6.89 13.86 -14.89
CA SER A 631 -7.84 14.66 -14.14
C SER A 631 -7.47 16.14 -14.15
N PHE A 632 -8.48 16.99 -13.97
CA PHE A 632 -8.32 18.42 -13.75
C PHE A 632 -9.50 18.98 -12.95
N TYR A 633 -9.38 20.22 -12.47
CA TYR A 633 -10.42 20.87 -11.71
C TYR A 633 -11.08 22.00 -12.52
N VAL A 634 -12.40 22.13 -12.36
CA VAL A 634 -13.20 23.24 -12.87
C VAL A 634 -13.59 24.11 -11.66
N PRO A 635 -13.03 25.31 -11.52
CA PRO A 635 -13.44 26.27 -10.50
C PRO A 635 -14.85 26.80 -10.81
N ILE A 636 -15.69 26.88 -9.77
CA ILE A 636 -17.01 27.51 -9.82
C ILE A 636 -16.87 28.91 -9.29
N VAL A 637 -17.36 29.89 -10.06
CA VAL A 637 -17.25 31.27 -9.72
C VAL A 637 -18.21 31.60 -8.55
N ARG A 638 -17.80 32.45 -7.68
CA ARG A 638 -18.65 32.99 -6.62
C ARG A 638 -18.89 34.44 -6.88
N ASP A 639 -20.14 34.83 -6.93
CA ASP A 639 -20.52 36.23 -6.98
C ASP A 639 -21.47 36.64 -5.83
N THR A 640 -22.17 37.75 -5.94
CA THR A 640 -23.09 38.25 -4.93
C THR A 640 -24.54 38.34 -5.43
N ALA A 641 -24.78 37.95 -6.67
CA ALA A 641 -26.11 37.85 -7.23
C ALA A 641 -26.84 36.63 -6.64
N ARG A 642 -28.13 36.72 -6.51
CA ARG A 642 -28.92 35.55 -6.15
C ARG A 642 -29.44 34.90 -7.41
N GLU A 643 -29.02 33.72 -7.66
CA GLU A 643 -29.28 32.98 -8.90
C GLU A 643 -30.10 31.72 -8.66
N PRO A 644 -30.86 31.23 -9.63
CA PRO A 644 -31.47 29.93 -9.54
C PRO A 644 -30.36 28.84 -9.67
N THR A 645 -30.64 27.64 -9.19
CA THR A 645 -29.78 26.50 -9.45
C THR A 645 -29.51 26.34 -10.94
N GLU A 646 -28.24 26.28 -11.31
CA GLU A 646 -27.78 26.23 -12.67
C GLU A 646 -27.09 24.90 -12.99
N SER A 647 -26.83 24.67 -14.25
CA SER A 647 -26.09 23.45 -14.65
C SER A 647 -25.30 23.67 -15.93
N PHE A 648 -24.23 22.94 -16.06
CA PHE A 648 -23.48 22.77 -17.29
C PHE A 648 -23.11 21.32 -17.51
N LYS A 649 -22.74 21.00 -18.72
CA LYS A 649 -22.38 19.65 -19.12
C LYS A 649 -21.04 19.67 -19.86
N LEU A 650 -20.13 18.82 -19.46
CA LEU A 650 -18.89 18.56 -20.18
C LEU A 650 -19.03 17.29 -21.02
N GLU A 651 -18.48 17.28 -22.22
CA GLU A 651 -18.47 16.13 -23.10
C GLU A 651 -17.11 15.88 -23.71
N LEU A 652 -16.82 14.61 -23.97
CA LEU A 652 -15.64 14.20 -24.70
C LEU A 652 -15.91 14.27 -26.20
N VAL A 653 -15.02 14.96 -26.90
CA VAL A 653 -15.09 15.08 -28.38
C VAL A 653 -13.72 14.87 -29.00
N SER A 654 -13.71 14.57 -30.30
CA SER A 654 -12.49 14.50 -31.13
C SER A 654 -11.39 13.60 -30.56
N PRO A 655 -11.67 12.32 -30.25
CA PRO A 655 -10.62 11.39 -29.86
C PRO A 655 -9.62 11.19 -31.01
N THR A 656 -8.34 11.05 -30.69
CA THR A 656 -7.26 10.83 -31.67
C THR A 656 -6.43 9.60 -31.31
N GLY A 657 -5.47 9.23 -32.19
CA GLY A 657 -4.55 8.12 -31.92
C GLY A 657 -5.24 6.75 -31.96
N GLY A 658 -6.42 6.64 -32.59
CA GLY A 658 -7.18 5.40 -32.66
C GLY A 658 -8.07 5.11 -31.45
N ALA A 659 -8.10 6.00 -30.45
CA ALA A 659 -9.02 5.84 -29.32
C ALA A 659 -10.46 6.11 -29.74
N MET A 660 -11.39 5.44 -29.09
CA MET A 660 -12.84 5.65 -29.24
C MET A 660 -13.46 6.34 -28.03
N LEU A 661 -14.67 6.83 -28.18
CA LEU A 661 -15.47 7.29 -27.05
C LEU A 661 -16.23 6.09 -26.48
N GLY A 662 -16.12 5.90 -25.15
CA GLY A 662 -16.79 4.83 -24.43
C GLY A 662 -18.27 5.14 -24.09
N ASP A 663 -18.86 4.36 -23.20
CA ASP A 663 -20.29 4.44 -22.86
C ASP A 663 -20.68 5.72 -22.15
N VAL A 664 -19.75 6.35 -21.41
CA VAL A 664 -19.97 7.59 -20.64
C VAL A 664 -19.10 8.69 -21.21
N THR A 665 -19.64 9.44 -22.14
CA THR A 665 -18.93 10.52 -22.84
C THR A 665 -19.22 11.90 -22.32
N ASN A 666 -20.09 12.04 -21.32
CA ASN A 666 -20.48 13.33 -20.76
C ASN A 666 -20.66 13.28 -19.25
N ALA A 667 -20.45 14.42 -18.60
CA ALA A 667 -20.63 14.63 -17.18
C ALA A 667 -21.46 15.91 -16.96
N ALA A 668 -22.59 15.79 -16.27
CA ALA A 668 -23.44 16.92 -15.91
C ALA A 668 -23.09 17.40 -14.49
N ILE A 669 -22.98 18.70 -14.33
CA ILE A 669 -22.66 19.37 -13.06
C ILE A 669 -23.76 20.38 -12.74
N THR A 670 -24.23 20.39 -11.50
CA THR A 670 -25.22 21.32 -10.97
C THR A 670 -24.54 22.31 -10.04
N ILE A 671 -24.77 23.62 -10.24
CA ILE A 671 -24.26 24.70 -9.41
C ILE A 671 -25.40 25.19 -8.49
N LEU A 672 -25.11 25.18 -7.19
CA LEU A 672 -26.03 25.69 -6.17
C LEU A 672 -25.61 27.10 -5.76
N ASP A 673 -26.57 28.03 -5.73
CA ASP A 673 -26.36 29.42 -5.28
C ASP A 673 -25.81 29.43 -3.84
N SER A 674 -24.87 30.30 -3.61
CA SER A 674 -24.27 30.59 -2.30
C SER A 674 -25.06 31.77 -1.68
N PRO A 675 -25.88 31.57 -0.63
CA PRO A 675 -26.59 32.70 -0.04
C PRO A 675 -25.60 33.78 0.40
N PRO A 676 -25.88 35.05 0.14
CA PRO A 676 -24.99 36.13 0.54
C PRO A 676 -24.76 36.08 2.05
N PRO A 677 -23.57 36.43 2.54
CA PRO A 677 -23.29 36.48 3.97
C PRO A 677 -24.35 37.44 4.59
N SER A 678 -25.13 36.93 5.55
CA SER A 678 -26.12 37.71 6.25
C SER A 678 -25.43 38.91 6.90
N ASP A 679 -25.68 40.13 6.42
CA ASP A 679 -25.30 41.36 7.07
C ASP A 679 -26.03 41.44 8.42
N SER A 680 -25.43 40.90 9.45
CA SER A 680 -25.84 41.13 10.83
C SER A 680 -25.47 42.55 11.18
N ALA A 681 -26.41 43.47 10.92
CA ALA A 681 -26.32 44.84 11.32
C ALA A 681 -25.95 44.96 12.80
N VAL A 682 -24.82 45.55 13.02
CA VAL A 682 -24.35 46.04 14.31
C VAL A 682 -25.44 47.02 14.88
N ARG A 683 -26.17 46.58 15.90
CA ARG A 683 -26.76 47.51 16.89
C ARG A 683 -26.19 47.16 18.25
N GLY A 684 -25.45 48.11 18.75
CA GLY A 684 -24.70 48.00 19.98
C GLY A 684 -25.61 48.05 21.23
N SER A 685 -24.93 47.71 22.26
CA SER A 685 -25.01 48.06 23.69
C SER A 685 -25.32 46.89 24.62
N GLY A 686 -24.43 46.67 25.56
CA GLY A 686 -24.74 46.02 26.83
C GLY A 686 -23.84 44.88 27.22
N SER A 687 -22.79 45.19 27.93
CA SER A 687 -21.94 44.30 28.69
C SER A 687 -22.67 43.20 29.45
N ARG A 688 -22.17 41.98 29.41
CA ARG A 688 -21.80 41.21 30.61
C ARG A 688 -21.13 39.86 30.26
N SER A 689 -20.07 39.65 30.96
CA SER A 689 -19.19 38.50 31.10
C SER A 689 -19.82 37.08 31.04
N GLY A 690 -19.09 36.13 30.48
CA GLY A 690 -19.25 34.71 30.80
C GLY A 690 -18.80 33.77 29.70
N GLY A 691 -17.70 33.16 29.86
CA GLY A 691 -16.88 32.20 29.21
C GLY A 691 -17.47 31.09 28.36
N GLY A 692 -16.64 30.61 27.45
CA GLY A 692 -16.59 29.17 27.10
C GLY A 692 -16.79 28.82 25.65
N GLY A 693 -15.75 28.43 24.98
CA GLY A 693 -15.75 27.25 24.11
C GLY A 693 -16.16 27.43 22.66
N SER A 694 -15.19 27.73 21.83
CA SER A 694 -15.30 27.54 20.39
C SER A 694 -15.18 26.06 20.02
N PHE A 695 -16.24 25.47 19.51
CA PHE A 695 -16.18 24.19 18.82
C PHE A 695 -15.97 24.44 17.32
N GLY A 696 -14.89 23.85 16.81
CA GLY A 696 -14.50 23.95 15.41
C GLY A 696 -15.38 23.16 14.44
N TRP A 697 -15.37 23.56 13.24
CA TRP A 697 -16.16 23.23 12.06
C TRP A 697 -16.03 21.80 11.48
N LEU A 698 -15.60 20.80 12.22
CA LEU A 698 -15.44 19.43 11.74
C LEU A 698 -16.50 18.43 12.23
N GLY A 699 -17.51 18.89 12.98
CA GLY A 699 -18.58 18.02 13.49
C GLY A 699 -19.88 17.99 12.66
N ALA A 700 -20.02 18.80 11.62
CA ALA A 700 -21.30 18.98 10.92
C ALA A 700 -21.53 18.10 9.69
N MET A 701 -20.52 17.38 9.20
CA MET A 701 -20.66 16.54 7.98
C MET A 701 -21.01 15.06 8.23
N LEU A 702 -21.12 14.61 9.47
CA LEU A 702 -21.45 13.21 9.80
C LEU A 702 -22.86 13.01 10.38
N LEU A 703 -23.69 14.05 10.50
CA LEU A 703 -25.06 13.95 11.02
C LEU A 703 -26.18 14.15 9.99
N GLY A 704 -25.86 14.40 8.74
CA GLY A 704 -26.84 14.62 7.65
C GLY A 704 -27.40 13.37 6.98
N LEU A 705 -26.78 12.22 7.11
CA LEU A 705 -27.19 10.97 6.44
C LEU A 705 -27.99 10.00 7.31
N GLY A 706 -28.18 10.28 8.58
CA GLY A 706 -28.96 9.44 9.51
C GLY A 706 -30.45 9.74 9.59
N GLY A 707 -30.94 10.83 9.00
CA GLY A 707 -32.30 11.35 9.21
C GLY A 707 -33.38 10.86 8.23
N ALA A 708 -33.01 10.35 7.09
CA ALA A 708 -34.00 10.04 6.01
C ALA A 708 -34.48 8.59 5.97
N LEU A 709 -33.85 7.65 6.70
CA LEU A 709 -34.25 6.22 6.67
C LEU A 709 -35.05 5.77 7.89
N ARG A 710 -35.45 6.65 8.80
CA ARG A 710 -36.19 6.29 10.03
C ARG A 710 -37.69 6.47 9.99
N ARG A 711 -38.30 6.80 8.87
CA ARG A 711 -39.76 7.03 8.75
C ARG A 711 -40.57 5.97 8.00
N GLN A 712 -40.02 4.83 7.63
CA GLN A 712 -40.79 3.81 6.87
C GLN A 712 -40.91 2.42 7.51
N LEU A 713 -40.51 2.21 8.75
CA LEU A 713 -40.72 0.92 9.46
C LEU A 713 -41.35 1.13 10.83
N GLN A 714 -42.59 1.63 10.86
CA GLN A 714 -43.51 1.42 11.96
C GLN A 714 -44.86 0.95 11.40
N ARG A 715 -45.01 -0.34 11.21
CA ARG A 715 -46.31 -1.01 11.25
C ARG A 715 -46.15 -2.44 11.78
N THR A 716 -46.54 -2.58 13.05
CA THR A 716 -47.18 -3.67 13.81
C THR A 716 -46.70 -5.12 13.67
N PRO A 717 -46.52 -5.82 14.80
CA PRO A 717 -46.27 -7.25 14.85
C PRO A 717 -47.55 -8.04 14.94
N GLN A 718 -47.74 -9.05 14.10
CA GLN A 718 -48.68 -10.15 14.34
C GLN A 718 -47.96 -11.39 14.89
N ARG A 719 -48.48 -11.88 16.00
CA ARG A 719 -48.18 -13.15 16.69
C ARG A 719 -48.55 -14.33 15.80
N VAL A 720 -47.70 -15.33 15.70
CA VAL A 720 -48.04 -16.79 15.58
C VAL A 720 -46.73 -17.50 15.95
N GLY A 721 -46.62 -18.29 17.00
CA GLY A 721 -47.14 -19.58 17.22
C GLY A 721 -45.95 -20.54 17.34
N LYS A 722 -45.70 -21.10 18.55
CA LYS A 722 -44.68 -22.11 18.88
C LYS A 722 -44.89 -23.38 18.02
N GLY A 723 -43.83 -23.95 17.47
CA GLY A 723 -43.77 -25.32 16.97
C GLY A 723 -42.38 -25.90 17.27
N VAL A 724 -42.34 -26.77 18.25
CA VAL A 724 -41.26 -27.70 18.57
C VAL A 724 -41.23 -28.78 17.50
N TRP A 725 -40.04 -29.23 17.05
CA TRP A 725 -39.72 -30.66 16.78
C TRP A 725 -38.27 -30.81 16.24
N SER A 726 -37.53 -31.64 16.97
CA SER A 726 -36.31 -32.48 16.79
C SER A 726 -35.07 -31.86 16.18
#